data_56aa8e053e007d7e569b69aa74939ab9
#
_entry.id   56aa8e053e007d7e569b69aa74939ab9
#
_cell.length_a   1.000
_cell.length_b   1.000
_cell.length_c   1.000
_cell.angle_alpha   90.00
_cell.angle_beta   90.00
_cell.angle_gamma   90.00
#
_symmetry.space_group_name_H-M   'P 1'
#
loop_
_entity.id
_entity.type
_entity.pdbx_description
1 polymer ?
#
loop_
_entity_poly.entity_id
_entity_poly.type
_entity_poly.pdbx_seq_one_letter_code
_entity_poly.pdbx_strand_id
1 'polypeptide(L)'
;MSIDENSANAMRTELKNTPLAEPATQNAPLVVSRETNAANRQNNAVASSAQEHVTPCARIELLAPAGNMECVRAAVCAGADAIYLGLGEFNARRNADNFTMDSLREAAEYAHLRGVSLYITLNIEILPSEIDRALQFARDAFAAGCDAFIVQDLGLCATLRAQLPDAPIHISTQMNIHNKAGVQACARLGATRVTLARELSFAEISELSSEAARLGMEVETFAHGALCVCYSGQCLMSSLIGGRSANRGLCAQACRLPYELTAKEAPATALHAAASDQAAQVAQAAHVATAPQEPHVTQVPHAAQSASHVSHTSHAAQSAQSPTGDHLLSPRDLCTAEVLPQLIAAGTASLKIEGRMKSASYVFTVVSVYRRILDRIYAGDNPHPTPDEQTALSQAFSRGFTTAYLNAQRGNSIMSYGRPNNRGVFIGRTECAAQAPSGRSQDLHAQNSRQNSRQQSRRQQLRQQNAHQQKYPQHAASPSALPIASSAPPRVYVSSSVQLFAGDVLEIYTNKGNVVYQLQQSDIDAYSDQGFGCSLAHADLPKSATKGNRVFRVRAARNEFAEQPFEPRIPVHLDAVFELGKPAYIAFRIPRTWHGYTRMNCTDELSGEAWGEAVAPARTKELTESDVFAHINRLGQTPFCIVSHSVQLSEGAGGSFSDIHRLRSQALSALETQIYAAQQAFSCSQARVDAAPDGERVACVEAQRRVSPVQNPIVVAWATNPRCARAAKRAGASTLYLPIVGYKRDQASLQGVRQPQPEQGGYPKQKVMCLPTINHDPLKGTRESRIPFDVWQYVVPGKPVFCDSFSAAFRALELGADVEIGPHVPITNTASVRLLESMGVKRVWLSPELTLGQIAFIAERTSIHLGLCVSGAQEMMITEHCLLMSEGPCNEQCPQCERRLRAHALHDRKGYDFPVITDMFGRSHLFNGVALDAVPSIPDLLDIGVDAFMVDTTLMSPEESARAVARVQKAIDCAGKSHISLEKLVGTTTGHLFRGVQ
;
A
#
# COMPACT_ATOMS: atom_id res chain seq x y z
N MET A 1 -7.60 -55.24 33.46
CA MET A 1 -8.78 -54.95 34.30
C MET A 1 -9.76 -54.20 33.41
N SER A 2 -10.84 -54.88 33.07
CA SER A 2 -11.94 -54.43 32.25
C SER A 2 -12.73 -53.36 32.98
N ILE A 3 -13.02 -52.24 32.32
CA ILE A 3 -14.03 -51.30 32.76
C ILE A 3 -14.92 -50.97 31.53
N ASP A 4 -16.16 -51.31 31.70
CA ASP A 4 -17.39 -51.24 31.01
C ASP A 4 -17.57 -50.20 29.85
N GLU A 5 -18.03 -50.76 28.72
CA GLU A 5 -18.55 -50.08 27.51
C GLU A 5 -20.03 -49.63 27.65
N ASN A 6 -20.59 -49.46 28.83
CA ASN A 6 -22.04 -49.24 29.01
C ASN A 6 -22.44 -47.76 29.33
N SER A 7 -21.52 -46.83 29.37
CA SER A 7 -21.87 -45.42 29.67
C SER A 7 -21.97 -44.48 28.43
N ALA A 8 -21.65 -44.98 27.23
CA ALA A 8 -21.69 -44.16 26.02
C ALA A 8 -23.03 -44.26 25.22
N ASN A 9 -23.98 -45.08 25.65
CA ASN A 9 -25.23 -45.29 24.90
C ASN A 9 -26.46 -44.64 25.54
N ALA A 10 -26.33 -44.02 26.70
CA ALA A 10 -27.46 -43.36 27.40
C ALA A 10 -27.68 -41.85 27.04
N MET A 11 -26.77 -41.22 26.29
CA MET A 11 -26.90 -39.82 25.88
C MET A 11 -27.30 -39.59 24.40
N ARG A 12 -27.74 -40.65 23.70
CA ARG A 12 -28.15 -40.54 22.29
C ARG A 12 -29.66 -40.69 22.04
N THR A 13 -30.48 -40.73 23.06
CA THR A 13 -31.92 -41.07 22.92
C THR A 13 -32.91 -39.99 23.36
N GLU A 14 -32.48 -38.77 23.73
CA GLU A 14 -33.37 -37.70 24.20
C GLU A 14 -33.44 -36.44 23.32
N LEU A 15 -33.02 -36.47 22.06
CA LEU A 15 -33.19 -35.35 21.13
C LEU A 15 -33.89 -35.75 19.84
N LYS A 16 -35.04 -36.44 19.96
CA LYS A 16 -36.00 -36.58 18.86
C LYS A 16 -37.39 -36.49 19.49
N ASN A 17 -38.00 -35.31 19.38
CA ASN A 17 -39.45 -35.01 19.34
C ASN A 17 -39.76 -33.67 20.02
N THR A 18 -39.64 -32.64 19.22
CA THR A 18 -40.44 -31.41 19.37
C THR A 18 -40.66 -30.82 17.97
N PRO A 19 -41.88 -30.57 17.49
CA PRO A 19 -42.14 -30.05 16.16
C PRO A 19 -41.90 -28.56 16.07
N LEU A 20 -41.25 -28.13 15.03
CA LEU A 20 -41.07 -26.75 14.62
C LEU A 20 -42.41 -26.15 14.18
N ALA A 21 -42.82 -25.04 14.78
CA ALA A 21 -43.92 -24.21 14.36
C ALA A 21 -43.45 -23.29 13.23
N GLU A 22 -44.13 -23.30 12.11
CA GLU A 22 -43.99 -22.37 11.00
C GLU A 22 -44.50 -20.97 11.39
N PRO A 23 -43.89 -19.87 10.93
CA PRO A 23 -44.46 -18.54 11.05
C PRO A 23 -45.40 -18.26 9.87
N ALA A 24 -46.62 -17.94 10.19
CA ALA A 24 -47.72 -17.58 9.29
C ALA A 24 -47.42 -16.28 8.52
N THR A 25 -47.58 -16.36 7.23
CA THR A 25 -47.69 -15.22 6.30
C THR A 25 -49.02 -14.49 6.50
N GLN A 26 -48.96 -13.20 6.82
CA GLN A 26 -50.12 -12.32 6.64
C GLN A 26 -49.77 -11.18 5.67
N ASN A 27 -50.32 -11.32 4.47
CA ASN A 27 -50.51 -10.24 3.52
C ASN A 27 -51.80 -9.49 3.86
N ALA A 28 -51.73 -8.16 4.03
CA ALA A 28 -52.89 -7.29 3.87
C ALA A 28 -52.46 -5.98 3.21
N PRO A 29 -53.20 -5.46 2.26
CA PRO A 29 -52.81 -4.31 1.44
C PRO A 29 -53.25 -2.99 2.09
N LEU A 30 -52.36 -2.02 2.11
CA LEU A 30 -52.70 -0.64 2.48
C LEU A 30 -53.18 0.12 1.28
N VAL A 31 -54.43 0.55 1.41
CA VAL A 31 -55.18 1.42 0.50
C VAL A 31 -54.61 2.84 0.56
N VAL A 32 -54.23 3.36 -0.60
CA VAL A 32 -53.87 4.76 -0.79
C VAL A 32 -55.13 5.55 -1.09
N SER A 33 -55.51 6.46 -0.21
CA SER A 33 -56.49 7.51 -0.54
C SER A 33 -55.72 8.79 -0.95
N ARG A 34 -56.02 9.23 -2.18
CA ARG A 34 -55.69 10.55 -2.69
C ARG A 34 -56.68 11.56 -2.10
N GLU A 35 -56.24 12.67 -1.59
CA GLU A 35 -56.94 13.94 -1.68
C GLU A 35 -56.01 15.08 -1.96
N THR A 36 -56.49 15.94 -2.79
CA THR A 36 -55.90 17.00 -3.58
C THR A 36 -56.00 18.37 -2.92
N ASN A 37 -55.01 19.19 -3.21
CA ASN A 37 -55.05 20.64 -3.53
C ASN A 37 -55.10 21.73 -2.44
N ALA A 38 -54.15 22.58 -2.67
CA ALA A 38 -54.20 24.07 -2.67
C ALA A 38 -54.00 24.77 -1.33
N ALA A 39 -52.93 25.46 -1.19
CA ALA A 39 -52.86 26.93 -1.06
C ALA A 39 -51.46 27.42 -0.79
N ASN A 40 -51.08 28.29 -1.62
CA ASN A 40 -49.88 29.10 -1.71
C ASN A 40 -49.83 30.18 -0.60
N ARG A 41 -48.61 30.58 -0.24
CA ARG A 41 -48.14 31.86 0.35
C ARG A 41 -48.00 32.03 1.87
N GLN A 42 -46.76 32.48 2.10
CA GLN A 42 -46.31 33.30 3.26
C GLN A 42 -45.97 32.53 4.55
N ASN A 43 -44.66 32.34 4.81
CA ASN A 43 -43.97 33.20 5.75
C ASN A 43 -42.48 32.78 5.84
N ASN A 44 -41.62 33.76 5.59
CA ASN A 44 -40.25 33.80 6.10
C ASN A 44 -40.29 33.88 7.65
N ALA A 45 -39.19 33.32 8.25
CA ALA A 45 -38.82 33.42 9.63
C ALA A 45 -39.32 32.23 10.52
N VAL A 46 -38.46 31.22 10.64
CA VAL A 46 -37.84 30.75 11.88
C VAL A 46 -36.77 29.69 11.45
N ALA A 47 -35.58 30.15 11.17
CA ALA A 47 -34.42 29.29 11.22
C ALA A 47 -33.91 29.34 12.66
N SER A 48 -34.24 28.34 13.47
CA SER A 48 -33.55 28.14 14.72
C SER A 48 -33.34 26.65 14.97
N SER A 49 -32.05 26.29 14.97
CA SER A 49 -31.43 25.21 15.73
C SER A 49 -32.10 23.83 15.60
N ALA A 50 -31.76 23.14 14.48
CA ALA A 50 -31.36 21.74 14.58
C ALA A 50 -29.81 21.71 14.61
N GLN A 51 -29.24 21.85 15.79
CA GLN A 51 -27.91 21.35 16.05
C GLN A 51 -28.03 19.83 15.95
N GLU A 52 -27.68 19.30 14.78
CA GLU A 52 -27.26 17.91 14.68
C GLU A 52 -26.13 17.76 15.69
N HIS A 53 -26.36 17.00 16.74
CA HIS A 53 -25.30 16.49 17.60
C HIS A 53 -24.39 15.62 16.70
N VAL A 54 -23.39 16.26 16.13
CA VAL A 54 -22.24 15.55 15.58
C VAL A 54 -21.63 14.83 16.75
N THR A 55 -21.84 13.53 16.83
CA THR A 55 -21.07 12.65 17.71
C THR A 55 -19.59 13.02 17.52
N PRO A 56 -18.79 13.22 18.58
CA PRO A 56 -17.39 13.59 18.44
C PRO A 56 -16.75 12.54 17.54
N CYS A 57 -16.25 12.98 16.36
CA CYS A 57 -15.53 12.11 15.44
C CYS A 57 -14.38 11.49 16.22
N ALA A 58 -14.33 10.17 16.30
CA ALA A 58 -13.23 9.47 16.95
C ALA A 58 -11.92 10.00 16.38
N ARG A 59 -10.97 10.34 17.22
CA ARG A 59 -9.71 10.94 16.77
C ARG A 59 -8.91 9.94 15.95
N ILE A 60 -8.51 10.35 14.76
CA ILE A 60 -7.71 9.54 13.81
C ILE A 60 -6.25 9.56 14.23
N GLU A 61 -5.61 8.40 14.30
CA GLU A 61 -4.19 8.27 14.56
C GLU A 61 -3.38 8.67 13.33
N LEU A 62 -2.38 9.51 13.49
CA LEU A 62 -1.39 9.84 12.48
C LEU A 62 -0.10 9.06 12.76
N LEU A 63 0.14 8.01 11.97
CA LEU A 63 1.27 7.08 12.13
C LEU A 63 2.44 7.48 11.25
N ALA A 64 3.53 7.92 11.88
CA ALA A 64 4.73 8.42 11.23
C ALA A 64 5.85 7.37 11.11
N PRO A 65 6.68 7.40 10.04
CA PRO A 65 7.83 6.53 9.89
C PRO A 65 9.06 7.08 10.63
N ALA A 66 9.89 6.19 11.22
CA ALA A 66 11.22 6.58 11.70
C ALA A 66 12.29 5.57 11.28
N GLY A 67 13.38 6.06 10.67
CA GLY A 67 14.56 5.28 10.34
C GLY A 67 15.65 5.34 11.40
N ASN A 68 15.68 6.44 12.18
CA ASN A 68 16.66 6.72 13.24
C ASN A 68 16.04 7.67 14.27
N MET A 69 16.79 7.98 15.34
CA MET A 69 16.34 8.83 16.44
C MET A 69 15.99 10.26 16.01
N GLU A 70 16.70 10.82 15.03
CA GLU A 70 16.39 12.14 14.47
C GLU A 70 14.99 12.15 13.83
N CYS A 71 14.61 11.06 13.12
CA CYS A 71 13.26 10.90 12.57
C CYS A 71 12.18 10.74 13.67
N VAL A 72 12.51 10.09 14.80
CA VAL A 72 11.60 10.01 15.96
C VAL A 72 11.31 11.41 16.49
N ARG A 73 12.35 12.19 16.74
CA ARG A 73 12.21 13.59 17.18
C ARG A 73 11.40 14.43 16.20
N ALA A 74 11.69 14.28 14.90
CA ALA A 74 10.94 14.96 13.83
C ALA A 74 9.46 14.60 13.84
N ALA A 75 9.11 13.33 13.98
CA ALA A 75 7.73 12.83 14.00
C ALA A 75 6.96 13.37 15.21
N VAL A 76 7.57 13.32 16.40
CA VAL A 76 6.97 13.85 17.63
C VAL A 76 6.75 15.37 17.53
N CYS A 77 7.78 16.12 17.08
CA CYS A 77 7.67 17.57 16.87
C CYS A 77 6.58 17.95 15.86
N ALA A 78 6.39 17.13 14.85
CA ALA A 78 5.37 17.34 13.80
C ALA A 78 3.96 16.96 14.24
N GLY A 79 3.77 16.36 15.41
CA GLY A 79 2.47 16.00 15.96
C GLY A 79 1.95 14.63 15.54
N ALA A 80 2.83 13.66 15.32
CA ALA A 80 2.45 12.26 15.17
C ALA A 80 1.78 11.72 16.44
N ASP A 81 0.78 10.84 16.29
CA ASP A 81 0.14 10.12 17.39
C ASP A 81 0.86 8.80 17.68
N ALA A 82 1.45 8.19 16.65
CA ALA A 82 2.25 6.98 16.74
C ALA A 82 3.42 7.00 15.74
N ILE A 83 4.44 6.23 16.06
CA ILE A 83 5.65 6.08 15.22
C ILE A 83 5.89 4.60 14.96
N TYR A 84 6.17 4.23 13.70
CA TYR A 84 6.63 2.89 13.40
C TYR A 84 8.09 2.88 12.94
N LEU A 85 8.84 1.92 13.46
CA LEU A 85 10.27 1.77 13.18
C LEU A 85 10.66 0.31 13.01
N GLY A 86 11.88 0.06 12.57
CA GLY A 86 12.45 -1.27 12.43
C GLY A 86 13.71 -1.40 13.27
N LEU A 87 13.90 -2.56 13.84
CA LEU A 87 15.15 -2.97 14.45
C LEU A 87 16.04 -3.65 13.40
N GLY A 88 17.28 -3.93 13.69
CA GLY A 88 18.28 -4.42 12.73
C GLY A 88 17.86 -5.61 11.87
N GLU A 89 16.96 -6.49 12.39
CA GLU A 89 16.48 -7.69 11.70
C GLU A 89 14.95 -7.68 11.54
N PHE A 90 14.42 -8.63 10.75
CA PHE A 90 12.99 -8.96 10.61
C PHE A 90 12.08 -7.84 10.09
N ASN A 91 12.62 -6.85 9.39
CA ASN A 91 11.81 -5.75 8.86
C ASN A 91 11.96 -5.53 7.34
N ALA A 92 10.91 -4.98 6.70
CA ALA A 92 10.84 -4.77 5.25
C ALA A 92 11.78 -3.65 4.71
N ARG A 93 12.63 -3.04 5.54
CA ARG A 93 13.61 -2.01 5.18
C ARG A 93 14.95 -2.30 5.83
N ARG A 94 15.49 -3.50 5.60
CA ARG A 94 16.78 -3.96 6.17
C ARG A 94 17.95 -3.03 5.88
N ASN A 95 17.92 -2.29 4.76
CA ASN A 95 18.94 -1.32 4.36
C ASN A 95 18.74 0.08 4.96
N ALA A 96 17.76 0.32 5.84
CA ALA A 96 17.67 1.54 6.64
C ALA A 96 18.70 1.48 7.79
N ASP A 97 18.94 2.61 8.46
CA ASP A 97 19.84 2.65 9.61
C ASP A 97 19.39 1.70 10.72
N ASN A 98 18.08 1.57 10.93
CA ASN A 98 17.42 0.71 11.92
C ASN A 98 17.89 0.96 13.36
N PHE A 99 17.08 0.56 14.33
CA PHE A 99 17.36 0.75 15.76
C PHE A 99 18.04 -0.49 16.36
N THR A 100 18.81 -0.27 17.43
CA THR A 100 19.24 -1.29 18.39
C THR A 100 18.24 -1.36 19.53
N MET A 101 18.34 -2.36 20.43
CA MET A 101 17.51 -2.42 21.63
C MET A 101 17.72 -1.22 22.55
N ASP A 102 18.94 -0.69 22.65
CA ASP A 102 19.23 0.48 23.49
C ASP A 102 18.64 1.76 22.89
N SER A 103 18.81 1.99 21.58
CA SER A 103 18.19 3.14 20.91
C SER A 103 16.66 3.00 20.82
N LEU A 104 16.10 1.78 20.89
CA LEU A 104 14.66 1.56 21.03
C LEU A 104 14.15 2.05 22.39
N ARG A 105 14.86 1.72 23.51
CA ARG A 105 14.49 2.23 24.85
C ARG A 105 14.52 3.76 24.87
N GLU A 106 15.59 4.39 24.34
CA GLU A 106 15.68 5.85 24.22
C GLU A 106 14.48 6.41 23.43
N ALA A 107 14.14 5.78 22.31
CA ALA A 107 13.03 6.22 21.48
C ALA A 107 11.67 6.05 22.17
N ALA A 108 11.48 4.94 22.91
CA ALA A 108 10.26 4.69 23.67
C ALA A 108 10.09 5.71 24.82
N GLU A 109 11.13 5.92 25.62
CA GLU A 109 11.11 6.93 26.68
C GLU A 109 10.80 8.33 26.13
N TYR A 110 11.45 8.72 25.04
CA TYR A 110 11.24 10.02 24.39
C TYR A 110 9.80 10.18 23.86
N ALA A 111 9.29 9.16 23.18
CA ALA A 111 7.96 9.17 22.57
C ALA A 111 6.84 9.09 23.62
N HIS A 112 6.94 8.16 24.57
CA HIS A 112 5.95 7.93 25.61
C HIS A 112 5.77 9.13 26.52
N LEU A 113 6.89 9.77 26.92
CA LEU A 113 6.81 11.00 27.71
C LEU A 113 5.98 12.09 27.00
N ARG A 114 5.87 12.03 25.68
CA ARG A 114 5.09 12.98 24.86
C ARG A 114 3.75 12.42 24.38
N GLY A 115 3.33 11.29 24.94
CA GLY A 115 2.05 10.62 24.62
C GLY A 115 2.01 10.01 23.21
N VAL A 116 3.15 9.62 22.65
CA VAL A 116 3.27 9.04 21.30
C VAL A 116 3.58 7.55 21.42
N SER A 117 2.78 6.70 20.74
CA SER A 117 2.98 5.25 20.72
C SER A 117 4.11 4.83 19.77
N LEU A 118 4.72 3.66 20.05
CA LEU A 118 5.84 3.15 19.29
C LEU A 118 5.59 1.71 18.78
N TYR A 119 5.53 1.53 17.45
CA TYR A 119 5.23 0.24 16.83
C TYR A 119 6.45 -0.35 16.13
N ILE A 120 6.71 -1.64 16.36
CA ILE A 120 7.85 -2.33 15.77
C ILE A 120 7.42 -3.15 14.57
N THR A 121 8.17 -3.00 13.45
CA THR A 121 7.92 -3.81 12.25
C THR A 121 8.64 -5.14 12.32
N LEU A 122 7.87 -6.24 12.33
CA LEU A 122 8.28 -7.63 12.12
C LEU A 122 7.62 -8.14 10.83
N ASN A 123 7.70 -7.34 9.77
CA ASN A 123 6.85 -7.45 8.59
C ASN A 123 7.61 -8.01 7.38
N ILE A 124 8.28 -9.13 7.58
CA ILE A 124 8.90 -9.95 6.52
C ILE A 124 8.48 -11.42 6.69
N GLU A 125 8.72 -12.23 5.67
CA GLU A 125 8.65 -13.68 5.76
C GLU A 125 9.78 -14.20 6.67
N ILE A 126 9.44 -15.10 7.58
CA ILE A 126 10.37 -15.69 8.53
C ILE A 126 10.79 -17.07 8.03
N LEU A 127 12.08 -17.32 7.92
CA LEU A 127 12.61 -18.62 7.53
C LEU A 127 12.54 -19.64 8.70
N PRO A 128 12.60 -20.95 8.41
CA PRO A 128 12.42 -21.99 9.43
C PRO A 128 13.36 -21.87 10.63
N SER A 129 14.60 -21.45 10.41
CA SER A 129 15.62 -21.27 11.46
C SER A 129 15.51 -19.95 12.22
N GLU A 130 14.60 -19.05 11.84
CA GLU A 130 14.52 -17.69 12.38
C GLU A 130 13.37 -17.50 13.38
N ILE A 131 12.39 -18.42 13.43
CA ILE A 131 11.13 -18.20 14.17
C ILE A 131 11.38 -17.96 15.67
N ASP A 132 12.23 -18.76 16.30
CA ASP A 132 12.52 -18.63 17.74
C ASP A 132 13.26 -17.32 18.03
N ARG A 133 14.20 -16.94 17.14
CA ARG A 133 14.93 -15.68 17.26
C ARG A 133 14.02 -14.48 17.06
N ALA A 134 13.10 -14.52 16.09
CA ALA A 134 12.11 -13.47 15.86
C ALA A 134 11.18 -13.29 17.06
N LEU A 135 10.79 -14.40 17.70
CA LEU A 135 9.98 -14.40 18.90
C LEU A 135 10.73 -13.82 20.12
N GLN A 136 12.00 -14.23 20.32
CA GLN A 136 12.82 -13.66 21.40
C GLN A 136 13.03 -12.17 21.19
N PHE A 137 13.28 -11.77 19.95
CA PHE A 137 13.41 -10.36 19.56
C PHE A 137 12.13 -9.56 19.85
N ALA A 138 10.95 -10.14 19.61
CA ALA A 138 9.67 -9.49 19.94
C ALA A 138 9.49 -9.32 21.46
N ARG A 139 9.85 -10.34 22.27
CA ARG A 139 9.83 -10.24 23.74
C ARG A 139 10.72 -9.12 24.26
N ASP A 140 11.95 -9.06 23.74
CA ASP A 140 12.92 -8.04 24.15
C ASP A 140 12.45 -6.63 23.74
N ALA A 141 11.85 -6.48 22.54
CA ALA A 141 11.28 -5.22 22.07
C ALA A 141 10.05 -4.79 22.91
N PHE A 142 9.19 -5.74 23.28
CA PHE A 142 8.03 -5.47 24.14
C PHE A 142 8.47 -5.03 25.54
N ALA A 143 9.45 -5.70 26.10
CA ALA A 143 10.06 -5.31 27.39
C ALA A 143 10.80 -3.96 27.31
N ALA A 144 11.26 -3.55 26.12
CA ALA A 144 11.93 -2.27 25.88
C ALA A 144 10.95 -1.11 25.63
N GLY A 145 9.62 -1.33 25.67
CA GLY A 145 8.59 -0.29 25.51
C GLY A 145 7.94 -0.25 24.12
N CYS A 146 7.93 -1.33 23.36
CA CYS A 146 7.12 -1.43 22.15
C CYS A 146 5.64 -1.54 22.49
N ASP A 147 4.76 -0.74 21.86
CA ASP A 147 3.32 -0.75 22.09
C ASP A 147 2.57 -1.74 21.17
N ALA A 148 3.08 -2.05 19.98
CA ALA A 148 2.47 -3.00 19.05
C ALA A 148 3.48 -3.55 18.03
N PHE A 149 3.15 -4.70 17.44
CA PHE A 149 3.92 -5.34 16.38
C PHE A 149 3.19 -5.29 15.05
N ILE A 150 3.87 -4.83 13.99
CA ILE A 150 3.36 -4.88 12.60
C ILE A 150 3.91 -6.14 11.95
N VAL A 151 3.04 -7.14 11.67
CA VAL A 151 3.43 -8.50 11.30
C VAL A 151 2.89 -8.88 9.93
N GLN A 152 3.70 -9.61 9.12
CA GLN A 152 3.31 -10.19 7.84
C GLN A 152 3.17 -11.72 7.92
N ASP A 153 4.11 -12.40 8.57
CA ASP A 153 4.21 -13.85 8.60
C ASP A 153 3.10 -14.49 9.43
N LEU A 154 2.35 -15.43 8.86
CA LEU A 154 1.21 -16.09 9.50
C LEU A 154 1.63 -16.87 10.74
N GLY A 155 2.73 -17.61 10.65
CA GLY A 155 3.25 -18.42 11.75
C GLY A 155 3.77 -17.56 12.89
N LEU A 156 4.48 -16.49 12.59
CA LEU A 156 4.92 -15.52 13.59
C LEU A 156 3.72 -14.85 14.26
N CYS A 157 2.69 -14.45 13.49
CA CYS A 157 1.47 -13.86 14.04
C CYS A 157 0.80 -14.78 15.06
N ALA A 158 0.57 -16.05 14.71
CA ALA A 158 -0.03 -17.04 15.60
C ALA A 158 0.83 -17.30 16.84
N THR A 159 2.16 -17.40 16.66
CA THR A 159 3.10 -17.65 17.75
C THR A 159 3.20 -16.47 18.72
N LEU A 160 3.23 -15.24 18.20
CA LEU A 160 3.19 -14.01 19.03
C LEU A 160 1.90 -13.95 19.84
N ARG A 161 0.76 -14.19 19.23
CA ARG A 161 -0.53 -14.19 19.96
C ARG A 161 -0.56 -15.23 21.08
N ALA A 162 0.04 -16.41 20.87
CA ALA A 162 0.09 -17.44 21.89
C ALA A 162 1.04 -17.12 23.05
N GLN A 163 2.17 -16.46 22.75
CA GLN A 163 3.25 -16.27 23.73
C GLN A 163 3.33 -14.85 24.33
N LEU A 164 2.76 -13.86 23.65
CA LEU A 164 2.63 -12.48 24.10
C LEU A 164 1.16 -12.04 23.95
N PRO A 165 0.24 -12.61 24.74
CA PRO A 165 -1.20 -12.37 24.57
C PRO A 165 -1.61 -10.92 24.76
N ASP A 166 -0.83 -10.15 25.52
CA ASP A 166 -1.10 -8.74 25.80
C ASP A 166 -0.50 -7.79 24.74
N ALA A 167 0.32 -8.28 23.81
CA ALA A 167 0.90 -7.43 22.78
C ALA A 167 -0.08 -7.22 21.61
N PRO A 168 -0.44 -5.99 21.25
CA PRO A 168 -1.24 -5.69 20.07
C PRO A 168 -0.53 -6.14 18.79
N ILE A 169 -1.27 -6.79 17.88
CA ILE A 169 -0.77 -7.25 16.59
C ILE A 169 -1.49 -6.48 15.48
N HIS A 170 -0.74 -5.72 14.71
CA HIS A 170 -1.19 -5.01 13.52
C HIS A 170 -0.78 -5.79 12.27
N ILE A 171 -1.76 -6.18 11.46
CA ILE A 171 -1.47 -6.90 10.22
C ILE A 171 -0.86 -5.95 9.19
N SER A 172 0.29 -6.34 8.66
CA SER A 172 0.99 -5.58 7.62
C SER A 172 0.22 -5.58 6.31
N THR A 173 0.27 -4.49 5.54
CA THR A 173 -0.22 -4.43 4.15
C THR A 173 0.40 -5.52 3.25
N GLN A 174 1.53 -6.10 3.63
CA GLN A 174 2.18 -7.20 2.90
C GLN A 174 1.40 -8.52 2.99
N MET A 175 0.44 -8.65 3.91
CA MET A 175 -0.51 -9.76 3.94
C MET A 175 -1.63 -9.63 2.90
N ASN A 176 -1.68 -8.49 2.20
CA ASN A 176 -2.56 -8.22 1.06
C ASN A 176 -4.06 -8.36 1.37
N ILE A 177 -4.51 -7.71 2.44
CA ILE A 177 -5.93 -7.75 2.86
C ILE A 177 -6.72 -6.72 2.03
N HIS A 178 -7.65 -7.22 1.21
CA HIS A 178 -8.39 -6.42 0.24
C HIS A 178 -9.88 -6.79 0.10
N ASN A 179 -10.41 -7.65 0.99
CA ASN A 179 -11.81 -8.07 1.02
C ASN A 179 -12.26 -8.46 2.44
N LYS A 180 -13.57 -8.63 2.64
CA LYS A 180 -14.16 -8.97 3.95
C LYS A 180 -13.61 -10.27 4.54
N ALA A 181 -13.45 -11.30 3.73
CA ALA A 181 -12.93 -12.59 4.20
C ALA A 181 -11.51 -12.44 4.79
N GLY A 182 -10.69 -11.54 4.20
CA GLY A 182 -9.37 -11.22 4.74
C GLY A 182 -9.43 -10.50 6.09
N VAL A 183 -10.35 -9.56 6.28
CA VAL A 183 -10.57 -8.89 7.57
C VAL A 183 -11.01 -9.90 8.64
N GLN A 184 -11.96 -10.78 8.30
CA GLN A 184 -12.42 -11.86 9.20
C GLN A 184 -11.29 -12.82 9.57
N ALA A 185 -10.45 -13.20 8.60
CA ALA A 185 -9.29 -14.05 8.84
C ALA A 185 -8.29 -13.38 9.80
N CYS A 186 -8.03 -12.07 9.67
CA CYS A 186 -7.17 -11.31 10.59
C CYS A 186 -7.73 -11.27 12.01
N ALA A 187 -9.04 -11.12 12.18
CA ALA A 187 -9.69 -11.18 13.49
C ALA A 187 -9.48 -12.54 14.17
N ARG A 188 -9.60 -13.64 13.41
CA ARG A 188 -9.33 -14.99 13.92
C ARG A 188 -7.87 -15.22 14.31
N LEU A 189 -6.92 -14.55 13.66
CA LEU A 189 -5.52 -14.54 14.09
C LEU A 189 -5.30 -13.70 15.36
N GLY A 190 -6.32 -13.03 15.88
CA GLY A 190 -6.25 -12.19 17.07
C GLY A 190 -5.59 -10.84 16.80
N ALA A 191 -5.62 -10.36 15.58
CA ALA A 191 -5.14 -9.02 15.25
C ALA A 191 -6.05 -7.94 15.85
N THR A 192 -5.46 -6.82 16.27
CA THR A 192 -6.18 -5.64 16.76
C THR A 192 -6.36 -4.58 15.67
N ARG A 193 -5.51 -4.61 14.62
CA ARG A 193 -5.55 -3.66 13.50
C ARG A 193 -5.13 -4.35 12.20
N VAL A 194 -5.71 -3.90 11.09
CA VAL A 194 -5.34 -4.36 9.75
C VAL A 194 -4.96 -3.18 8.85
N THR A 195 -3.74 -3.23 8.26
CA THR A 195 -3.35 -2.29 7.20
C THR A 195 -3.84 -2.81 5.87
N LEU A 196 -4.83 -2.15 5.28
CA LEU A 196 -5.45 -2.57 4.03
C LEU A 196 -4.51 -2.46 2.82
N ALA A 197 -4.82 -3.22 1.77
CA ALA A 197 -4.18 -3.07 0.46
C ALA A 197 -4.40 -1.65 -0.09
N ARG A 198 -3.46 -1.15 -0.90
CA ARG A 198 -3.44 0.23 -1.41
C ARG A 198 -4.21 0.40 -2.71
N GLU A 199 -4.76 -0.67 -3.22
CA GLU A 199 -5.51 -0.76 -4.47
C GLU A 199 -7.01 -0.54 -4.30
N LEU A 200 -7.48 -0.29 -3.07
CA LEU A 200 -8.88 -0.14 -2.70
C LEU A 200 -9.43 1.27 -2.98
N SER A 201 -10.71 1.32 -3.32
CA SER A 201 -11.51 2.55 -3.41
C SER A 201 -12.10 2.96 -2.03
N PHE A 202 -12.59 4.19 -1.91
CA PHE A 202 -13.28 4.64 -0.69
C PHE A 202 -14.47 3.75 -0.30
N ALA A 203 -15.23 3.26 -1.28
CA ALA A 203 -16.36 2.36 -1.02
C ALA A 203 -15.90 1.02 -0.42
N GLU A 204 -14.82 0.45 -0.94
CA GLU A 204 -14.25 -0.79 -0.41
C GLU A 204 -13.67 -0.57 0.99
N ILE A 205 -12.92 0.51 1.21
CA ILE A 205 -12.40 0.87 2.54
C ILE A 205 -13.53 1.00 3.55
N SER A 206 -14.64 1.69 3.19
CA SER A 206 -15.79 1.86 4.08
C SER A 206 -16.46 0.54 4.46
N GLU A 207 -16.60 -0.36 3.50
CA GLU A 207 -17.18 -1.68 3.74
C GLU A 207 -16.28 -2.54 4.65
N LEU A 208 -14.96 -2.51 4.39
CA LEU A 208 -13.97 -3.25 5.19
C LEU A 208 -13.79 -2.65 6.59
N SER A 209 -13.88 -1.32 6.72
CA SER A 209 -13.83 -0.64 8.02
C SER A 209 -15.06 -0.99 8.87
N SER A 210 -16.24 -1.07 8.26
CA SER A 210 -17.46 -1.49 8.95
C SER A 210 -17.37 -2.92 9.45
N GLU A 211 -16.81 -3.83 8.63
CA GLU A 211 -16.60 -5.23 9.02
C GLU A 211 -15.52 -5.35 10.12
N ALA A 212 -14.41 -4.61 10.01
CA ALA A 212 -13.37 -4.58 11.03
C ALA A 212 -13.92 -4.08 12.39
N ALA A 213 -14.68 -2.99 12.38
CA ALA A 213 -15.32 -2.45 13.59
C ALA A 213 -16.30 -3.46 14.23
N ARG A 214 -17.09 -4.19 13.42
CA ARG A 214 -17.96 -5.26 13.90
C ARG A 214 -17.20 -6.37 14.63
N LEU A 215 -15.94 -6.61 14.22
CA LEU A 215 -15.04 -7.61 14.79
C LEU A 215 -14.12 -7.05 15.88
N GLY A 216 -14.30 -5.79 16.28
CA GLY A 216 -13.48 -5.13 17.29
C GLY A 216 -12.07 -4.79 16.82
N MET A 217 -11.84 -4.66 15.51
CA MET A 217 -10.54 -4.29 14.93
C MET A 217 -10.57 -2.89 14.33
N GLU A 218 -9.40 -2.28 14.24
CA GLU A 218 -9.17 -1.01 13.55
C GLU A 218 -8.66 -1.21 12.13
N VAL A 219 -8.99 -0.25 11.26
CA VAL A 219 -8.45 -0.18 9.90
C VAL A 219 -7.39 0.91 9.82
N GLU A 220 -6.22 0.54 9.27
CA GLU A 220 -5.14 1.45 8.90
C GLU A 220 -5.04 1.56 7.38
N THR A 221 -4.89 2.79 6.86
CA THR A 221 -4.66 3.04 5.44
C THR A 221 -3.42 3.90 5.21
N PHE A 222 -2.75 3.71 4.06
CA PHE A 222 -1.68 4.63 3.68
C PHE A 222 -2.26 5.99 3.24
N ALA A 223 -1.67 7.06 3.76
CA ALA A 223 -2.05 8.43 3.44
C ALA A 223 -1.04 9.14 2.53
N HIS A 224 0.26 8.84 2.66
CA HIS A 224 1.30 9.53 1.90
C HIS A 224 2.50 8.65 1.61
N GLY A 225 3.19 8.93 0.49
CA GLY A 225 4.50 8.40 0.16
C GLY A 225 4.50 7.36 -0.96
N ALA A 226 5.55 6.55 -1.03
CA ALA A 226 5.81 5.67 -2.16
C ALA A 226 4.75 4.58 -2.32
N LEU A 227 4.19 4.45 -3.54
CA LEU A 227 3.35 3.32 -3.93
C LEU A 227 4.20 2.17 -4.50
N CYS A 228 3.76 0.95 -4.24
CA CYS A 228 4.19 -0.24 -4.97
C CYS A 228 3.29 -0.42 -6.20
N VAL A 229 3.85 -0.83 -7.34
CA VAL A 229 3.05 -1.18 -8.52
C VAL A 229 2.40 -2.54 -8.39
N CYS A 230 3.05 -3.46 -7.69
CA CYS A 230 2.54 -4.77 -7.33
C CYS A 230 1.67 -4.67 -6.08
N TYR A 231 0.67 -5.51 -5.97
CA TYR A 231 0.04 -5.78 -4.68
C TYR A 231 1.10 -6.13 -3.65
N SER A 232 1.03 -5.50 -2.48
CA SER A 232 2.06 -5.65 -1.46
C SER A 232 2.14 -7.11 -0.98
N GLY A 233 3.36 -7.63 -0.80
CA GLY A 233 3.59 -9.03 -0.45
C GLY A 233 3.55 -10.02 -1.63
N GLN A 234 3.12 -9.59 -2.84
CA GLN A 234 2.94 -10.43 -4.01
C GLN A 234 4.06 -10.29 -5.04
N CYS A 235 5.20 -9.66 -4.68
CA CYS A 235 6.27 -9.38 -5.62
C CYS A 235 7.49 -10.29 -5.43
N LEU A 236 7.73 -11.18 -6.38
CA LEU A 236 8.92 -12.05 -6.47
C LEU A 236 9.96 -11.52 -7.48
N MET A 237 9.73 -10.34 -8.09
CA MET A 237 10.59 -9.83 -9.17
C MET A 237 12.06 -9.66 -8.75
N SER A 238 12.29 -9.11 -7.55
CA SER A 238 13.66 -8.90 -7.06
C SER A 238 14.38 -10.20 -6.72
N SER A 239 13.69 -11.21 -6.21
CA SER A 239 14.27 -12.50 -5.88
C SER A 239 14.56 -13.33 -7.13
N LEU A 240 13.62 -13.45 -8.07
CA LEU A 240 13.78 -14.26 -9.28
C LEU A 240 14.84 -13.68 -10.24
N ILE A 241 14.96 -12.34 -10.32
CA ILE A 241 15.97 -11.69 -11.17
C ILE A 241 17.33 -11.60 -10.47
N GLY A 242 17.38 -11.33 -9.17
CA GLY A 242 18.60 -10.95 -8.47
C GLY A 242 18.88 -11.62 -7.12
N GLY A 243 18.09 -12.62 -6.69
CA GLY A 243 18.27 -13.33 -5.43
C GLY A 243 17.96 -12.51 -4.16
N ARG A 244 17.39 -11.31 -4.29
CA ARG A 244 17.07 -10.39 -3.19
C ARG A 244 15.57 -10.38 -2.95
N SER A 245 15.11 -11.05 -1.90
CA SER A 245 13.67 -11.11 -1.63
C SER A 245 13.09 -9.76 -1.20
N ALA A 246 12.08 -9.30 -1.93
CA ALA A 246 11.31 -8.12 -1.55
C ALA A 246 10.50 -8.36 -0.28
N ASN A 247 9.99 -9.58 -0.11
CA ASN A 247 9.20 -10.01 1.05
C ASN A 247 10.08 -10.24 2.30
N ARG A 248 11.41 -10.22 2.13
CA ARG A 248 12.40 -10.27 3.22
C ARG A 248 13.15 -8.94 3.41
N GLY A 249 12.58 -7.85 2.88
CA GLY A 249 13.08 -6.49 3.10
C GLY A 249 14.22 -6.04 2.18
N LEU A 250 14.57 -6.79 1.12
CA LEU A 250 15.69 -6.51 0.22
C LEU A 250 15.25 -6.14 -1.20
N CYS A 251 14.08 -5.51 -1.36
CA CYS A 251 13.56 -5.06 -2.64
C CYS A 251 14.59 -4.25 -3.43
N ALA A 252 14.92 -4.69 -4.64
CA ALA A 252 15.86 -4.02 -5.54
C ALA A 252 15.22 -2.86 -6.34
N GLN A 253 13.90 -2.62 -6.17
CA GLN A 253 13.14 -1.63 -6.92
C GLN A 253 13.23 -1.79 -8.45
N ALA A 254 13.26 -3.03 -8.94
CA ALA A 254 13.32 -3.34 -10.37
C ALA A 254 12.19 -2.66 -11.17
N CYS A 255 11.00 -2.47 -10.57
CA CYS A 255 9.89 -1.71 -11.16
C CYS A 255 10.21 -0.22 -11.45
N ARG A 256 11.33 0.31 -10.96
CA ARG A 256 11.79 1.68 -11.23
C ARG A 256 12.81 1.78 -12.37
N LEU A 257 13.10 0.67 -13.02
CA LEU A 257 13.99 0.61 -14.19
C LEU A 257 13.19 0.89 -15.48
N PRO A 258 13.87 1.28 -16.57
CA PRO A 258 13.23 1.42 -17.86
C PRO A 258 12.91 0.08 -18.50
N TYR A 259 11.74 -0.02 -19.14
CA TYR A 259 11.25 -1.16 -19.89
C TYR A 259 10.54 -0.68 -21.16
N GLU A 260 10.58 -1.50 -22.22
CA GLU A 260 9.81 -1.33 -23.43
C GLU A 260 8.72 -2.39 -23.50
N LEU A 261 7.47 -2.00 -23.71
CA LEU A 261 6.38 -2.95 -23.96
C LEU A 261 6.37 -3.34 -25.43
N THR A 262 6.66 -4.60 -25.71
CA THR A 262 6.65 -5.17 -27.05
C THR A 262 5.44 -6.06 -27.25
N ALA A 263 4.84 -6.03 -28.45
CA ALA A 263 3.76 -6.93 -28.85
C ALA A 263 4.23 -7.76 -30.05
N LYS A 264 4.16 -9.07 -29.93
CA LYS A 264 4.44 -9.98 -31.09
C LYS A 264 3.13 -10.21 -31.85
N GLU A 265 3.13 -9.97 -33.15
CA GLU A 265 2.01 -10.32 -34.00
C GLU A 265 1.87 -11.85 -34.06
N ALA A 266 0.61 -12.33 -33.96
CA ALA A 266 0.33 -13.74 -34.19
C ALA A 266 0.70 -14.09 -35.64
N PRO A 267 1.44 -15.20 -35.91
CA PRO A 267 1.78 -15.57 -37.28
C PRO A 267 0.50 -15.74 -38.12
N ALA A 268 0.49 -15.18 -39.32
CA ALA A 268 -0.66 -15.12 -40.23
C ALA A 268 -1.29 -16.49 -40.53
N THR A 269 -0.56 -17.57 -40.38
CA THR A 269 -1.02 -18.96 -40.50
C THR A 269 -2.01 -19.41 -39.45
N ALA A 270 -2.04 -18.76 -38.26
CA ALA A 270 -3.03 -19.07 -37.22
C ALA A 270 -4.42 -18.46 -37.51
N LEU A 271 -4.50 -17.39 -38.29
CA LEU A 271 -5.73 -16.73 -38.69
C LEU A 271 -6.60 -17.59 -39.64
N HIS A 272 -5.96 -18.35 -40.55
CA HIS A 272 -6.67 -19.21 -41.51
C HIS A 272 -7.19 -20.52 -40.88
N ALA A 273 -6.50 -21.07 -39.89
CA ALA A 273 -6.94 -22.29 -39.21
C ALA A 273 -8.17 -22.05 -38.28
N ALA A 274 -8.24 -20.86 -37.65
CA ALA A 274 -9.38 -20.52 -36.80
C ALA A 274 -10.66 -20.22 -37.59
N ALA A 275 -10.52 -19.69 -38.81
CA ALA A 275 -11.67 -19.41 -39.68
C ALA A 275 -12.28 -20.69 -40.23
N SER A 276 -11.46 -21.74 -40.51
CA SER A 276 -11.95 -23.04 -40.98
C SER A 276 -12.69 -23.86 -39.91
N ASP A 277 -12.24 -23.78 -38.67
CA ASP A 277 -12.91 -24.45 -37.54
C ASP A 277 -14.26 -23.78 -37.16
N GLN A 278 -14.36 -22.46 -37.31
CA GLN A 278 -15.61 -21.73 -37.11
C GLN A 278 -16.66 -22.06 -38.18
N ALA A 279 -16.24 -22.20 -39.44
CA ALA A 279 -17.13 -22.61 -40.54
C ALA A 279 -17.67 -24.04 -40.35
N ALA A 280 -16.84 -24.94 -39.82
CA ALA A 280 -17.25 -26.32 -39.54
C ALA A 280 -18.24 -26.43 -38.36
N GLN A 281 -18.09 -25.60 -37.32
CA GLN A 281 -19.00 -25.60 -36.17
C GLN A 281 -20.35 -24.93 -36.48
N VAL A 282 -20.36 -23.87 -37.30
CA VAL A 282 -21.62 -23.24 -37.78
C VAL A 282 -22.40 -24.17 -38.70
N ALA A 283 -21.70 -24.98 -39.53
CA ALA A 283 -22.35 -25.98 -40.37
C ALA A 283 -22.99 -27.14 -39.56
N GLN A 284 -22.39 -27.51 -38.42
CA GLN A 284 -22.96 -28.54 -37.53
C GLN A 284 -24.16 -28.03 -36.71
N ALA A 285 -24.19 -26.73 -36.38
CA ALA A 285 -25.34 -26.13 -35.66
C ALA A 285 -26.55 -25.88 -36.58
N ALA A 286 -26.35 -25.75 -37.88
CA ALA A 286 -27.42 -25.51 -38.84
C ALA A 286 -28.25 -26.78 -39.23
N HIS A 287 -27.80 -27.96 -38.81
CA HIS A 287 -28.52 -29.23 -39.14
C HIS A 287 -29.50 -29.70 -38.07
N VAL A 288 -29.77 -28.95 -37.01
CA VAL A 288 -30.67 -29.37 -35.91
C VAL A 288 -31.93 -28.49 -35.81
N ALA A 289 -32.14 -27.48 -36.65
CA ALA A 289 -33.32 -26.61 -36.56
C ALA A 289 -34.02 -26.44 -37.91
N THR A 290 -34.90 -27.37 -38.24
CA THR A 290 -35.93 -27.16 -39.26
C THR A 290 -37.30 -27.63 -38.76
N ALA A 291 -38.13 -26.69 -38.38
CA ALA A 291 -39.60 -26.72 -38.53
C ALA A 291 -40.15 -25.29 -38.37
N PRO A 292 -41.11 -24.89 -39.23
CA PRO A 292 -41.49 -23.48 -39.40
C PRO A 292 -42.70 -23.06 -38.55
N GLN A 293 -42.73 -21.82 -38.10
CA GLN A 293 -43.98 -21.09 -37.82
C GLN A 293 -43.85 -19.62 -38.20
N GLU A 294 -44.88 -19.14 -38.87
CA GLU A 294 -45.03 -17.82 -39.48
C GLU A 294 -45.34 -16.70 -38.49
N PRO A 295 -45.28 -15.43 -38.94
CA PRO A 295 -45.10 -14.27 -38.07
C PRO A 295 -46.39 -13.54 -37.70
N HIS A 296 -46.45 -12.98 -36.49
CA HIS A 296 -47.40 -11.92 -36.15
C HIS A 296 -46.71 -10.59 -36.00
N VAL A 297 -47.07 -9.67 -36.89
CA VAL A 297 -46.79 -8.24 -36.87
C VAL A 297 -47.65 -7.56 -35.81
N THR A 298 -47.12 -6.78 -34.92
CA THR A 298 -47.84 -5.67 -34.30
C THR A 298 -46.91 -4.49 -34.04
N GLN A 299 -47.46 -3.36 -34.39
CA GLN A 299 -46.86 -2.03 -34.52
C GLN A 299 -46.53 -1.35 -33.21
N VAL A 300 -45.54 -0.44 -33.31
CA VAL A 300 -45.10 0.57 -32.35
C VAL A 300 -46.17 1.67 -32.21
N PRO A 301 -46.27 2.35 -31.08
CA PRO A 301 -46.23 3.80 -31.18
C PRO A 301 -45.19 4.48 -30.27
N HIS A 302 -44.57 5.52 -30.86
CA HIS A 302 -43.77 6.55 -30.23
C HIS A 302 -44.53 7.32 -29.15
N ALA A 303 -43.86 7.62 -28.03
CA ALA A 303 -44.17 8.79 -27.22
C ALA A 303 -42.89 9.34 -26.66
N ALA A 304 -42.60 10.57 -27.10
CA ALA A 304 -41.59 11.43 -26.53
C ALA A 304 -42.10 12.05 -25.24
N GLN A 305 -41.28 12.14 -24.19
CA GLN A 305 -41.38 13.20 -23.18
C GLN A 305 -40.07 13.39 -22.41
N SER A 306 -39.48 14.51 -22.63
CA SER A 306 -38.91 15.57 -21.73
C SER A 306 -37.98 15.07 -20.60
N ALA A 307 -36.71 15.29 -20.84
CA ALA A 307 -35.63 15.26 -19.84
C ALA A 307 -35.63 16.56 -19.02
N SER A 308 -35.64 16.42 -17.70
CA SER A 308 -35.23 17.46 -16.78
C SER A 308 -33.70 17.36 -16.55
N HIS A 309 -33.00 18.42 -16.87
CA HIS A 309 -31.57 18.61 -16.69
C HIS A 309 -31.19 18.61 -15.19
N VAL A 310 -30.42 17.64 -14.79
CA VAL A 310 -29.51 17.79 -13.65
C VAL A 310 -28.10 17.88 -14.27
N SER A 311 -27.52 19.06 -14.13
CA SER A 311 -26.18 19.35 -14.62
C SER A 311 -25.13 18.60 -13.78
N HIS A 312 -24.70 17.46 -14.26
CA HIS A 312 -23.41 16.90 -13.86
C HIS A 312 -22.34 17.57 -14.72
N THR A 313 -21.47 18.33 -14.05
CA THR A 313 -20.24 18.84 -14.65
C THR A 313 -19.42 17.64 -15.13
N SER A 314 -19.47 17.39 -16.42
CA SER A 314 -18.61 16.46 -17.11
C SER A 314 -17.17 16.98 -17.02
N HIS A 315 -16.32 16.32 -16.22
CA HIS A 315 -14.88 16.44 -16.40
C HIS A 315 -14.56 16.00 -17.83
N ALA A 316 -14.17 16.99 -18.63
CA ALA A 316 -13.75 16.79 -20.00
C ALA A 316 -12.69 15.68 -20.05
N ALA A 317 -12.96 14.66 -20.87
CA ALA A 317 -11.97 13.66 -21.26
C ALA A 317 -10.73 14.39 -21.81
N GLN A 318 -9.69 14.49 -21.01
CA GLN A 318 -8.37 14.92 -21.49
C GLN A 318 -7.95 13.87 -22.52
N SER A 319 -7.78 14.30 -23.76
CA SER A 319 -7.22 13.50 -24.83
C SER A 319 -5.92 12.86 -24.34
N ALA A 320 -5.96 11.56 -24.07
CA ALA A 320 -4.82 10.80 -23.58
C ALA A 320 -3.80 10.75 -24.72
N GLN A 321 -2.79 11.61 -24.65
CA GLN A 321 -1.57 11.46 -25.44
C GLN A 321 -0.89 10.17 -24.99
N SER A 322 -0.34 9.41 -25.92
CA SER A 322 0.48 8.23 -25.61
C SER A 322 1.54 8.61 -24.58
N PRO A 323 1.75 7.81 -23.53
CA PRO A 323 2.69 8.16 -22.47
C PRO A 323 4.10 8.27 -23.06
N THR A 324 4.76 9.39 -22.75
CA THR A 324 6.16 9.59 -23.13
C THR A 324 7.03 9.13 -21.97
N GLY A 325 7.79 8.05 -22.16
CA GLY A 325 8.75 7.54 -21.19
C GLY A 325 8.74 6.00 -21.11
N ASP A 326 9.81 5.46 -20.54
CA ASP A 326 10.14 4.04 -20.51
C ASP A 326 10.00 3.38 -19.11
N HIS A 327 9.67 4.15 -18.08
CA HIS A 327 9.48 3.63 -16.72
C HIS A 327 8.07 3.10 -16.51
N LEU A 328 7.68 2.09 -17.29
CA LEU A 328 6.31 1.59 -17.40
C LEU A 328 5.73 1.02 -16.11
N LEU A 329 6.59 0.54 -15.21
CA LEU A 329 6.21 -0.01 -13.91
C LEU A 329 6.36 0.99 -12.74
N SER A 330 6.68 2.28 -13.01
CA SER A 330 6.97 3.25 -11.96
C SER A 330 5.73 4.07 -11.59
N PRO A 331 5.03 3.83 -10.46
CA PRO A 331 3.92 4.66 -10.03
C PRO A 331 4.39 6.00 -9.44
N ARG A 332 3.47 6.97 -9.43
CA ARG A 332 3.57 8.21 -8.67
C ARG A 332 3.50 7.93 -7.18
N ASP A 333 3.79 8.94 -6.36
CA ASP A 333 3.62 8.85 -4.91
C ASP A 333 2.17 9.11 -4.49
N LEU A 334 1.70 8.38 -3.50
CA LEU A 334 0.40 8.61 -2.89
C LEU A 334 0.40 9.95 -2.15
N CYS A 335 -0.65 10.72 -2.31
CA CYS A 335 -0.93 11.90 -1.50
C CYS A 335 -2.44 12.05 -1.34
N THR A 336 -2.94 11.84 -0.12
CA THR A 336 -4.38 11.90 0.20
C THR A 336 -4.79 13.24 0.82
N ALA A 337 -3.89 14.22 0.92
CA ALA A 337 -4.15 15.49 1.60
C ALA A 337 -5.45 16.18 1.14
N GLU A 338 -5.75 16.16 -0.18
CA GLU A 338 -6.98 16.73 -0.75
C GLU A 338 -8.25 15.91 -0.46
N VAL A 339 -8.10 14.62 -0.20
CA VAL A 339 -9.22 13.67 -0.05
C VAL A 339 -9.26 13.07 1.36
N LEU A 340 -8.59 13.71 2.32
CA LEU A 340 -8.48 13.24 3.69
C LEU A 340 -9.85 13.13 4.39
N PRO A 341 -10.80 14.08 4.23
CA PRO A 341 -12.13 13.95 4.81
C PRO A 341 -12.88 12.69 4.33
N GLN A 342 -12.75 12.34 3.05
CA GLN A 342 -13.39 11.13 2.49
C GLN A 342 -12.77 9.87 3.07
N LEU A 343 -11.46 9.85 3.30
CA LEU A 343 -10.76 8.71 3.88
C LEU A 343 -11.17 8.48 5.34
N ILE A 344 -11.34 9.57 6.09
CA ILE A 344 -11.88 9.55 7.46
C ILE A 344 -13.33 9.05 7.46
N ALA A 345 -14.17 9.59 6.57
CA ALA A 345 -15.57 9.19 6.44
C ALA A 345 -15.71 7.71 6.01
N ALA A 346 -14.71 7.14 5.35
CA ALA A 346 -14.65 5.72 5.03
C ALA A 346 -14.30 4.82 6.24
N GLY A 347 -14.11 5.40 7.44
CA GLY A 347 -13.90 4.63 8.68
C GLY A 347 -12.46 4.24 8.96
N THR A 348 -11.48 4.89 8.31
CA THR A 348 -10.06 4.70 8.64
C THR A 348 -9.78 5.19 10.05
N ALA A 349 -9.17 4.36 10.90
CA ALA A 349 -8.78 4.71 12.27
C ALA A 349 -7.32 5.21 12.35
N SER A 350 -6.43 4.76 11.45
CA SER A 350 -5.02 5.15 11.42
C SER A 350 -4.56 5.51 10.00
N LEU A 351 -3.88 6.65 9.89
CA LEU A 351 -3.31 7.20 8.65
C LEU A 351 -1.81 7.00 8.63
N LYS A 352 -1.33 6.07 7.81
CA LYS A 352 0.09 5.71 7.72
C LYS A 352 0.83 6.51 6.68
N ILE A 353 1.93 7.13 7.09
CA ILE A 353 2.87 7.80 6.18
C ILE A 353 4.02 6.84 5.85
N GLU A 354 4.27 6.54 4.57
CA GLU A 354 5.42 5.75 4.13
C GLU A 354 6.68 6.63 4.08
N GLY A 355 7.80 6.15 4.65
CA GLY A 355 9.01 6.96 4.62
C GLY A 355 10.18 6.52 5.51
N ARG A 356 10.31 5.28 5.98
CA ARG A 356 11.39 4.83 6.89
C ARG A 356 12.82 5.04 6.37
N MET A 357 12.99 5.17 5.05
CA MET A 357 14.28 5.50 4.43
C MET A 357 14.39 6.99 4.05
N LYS A 358 13.57 7.83 4.62
CA LYS A 358 13.54 9.27 4.36
C LYS A 358 14.24 10.03 5.49
N SER A 359 14.65 11.27 5.19
CA SER A 359 15.27 12.17 6.17
C SER A 359 14.27 12.66 7.21
N ALA A 360 14.77 13.13 8.34
CA ALA A 360 13.99 13.77 9.38
C ALA A 360 13.19 14.98 8.86
N SER A 361 13.76 15.76 7.94
CA SER A 361 13.06 16.85 7.27
C SER A 361 11.82 16.40 6.50
N TYR A 362 11.90 15.28 5.77
CA TYR A 362 10.73 14.70 5.10
C TYR A 362 9.65 14.32 6.11
N VAL A 363 10.05 13.61 7.18
CA VAL A 363 9.12 13.16 8.23
C VAL A 363 8.43 14.37 8.86
N PHE A 364 9.20 15.37 9.28
CA PHE A 364 8.66 16.60 9.87
C PHE A 364 7.67 17.29 8.94
N THR A 365 8.08 17.58 7.70
CA THR A 365 7.24 18.31 6.75
C THR A 365 5.94 17.59 6.45
N VAL A 366 6.01 16.29 6.12
CA VAL A 366 4.81 15.53 5.75
C VAL A 366 3.86 15.37 6.93
N VAL A 367 4.39 14.95 8.10
CA VAL A 367 3.57 14.75 9.30
C VAL A 367 2.91 16.06 9.74
N SER A 368 3.67 17.19 9.75
CA SER A 368 3.13 18.51 10.13
C SER A 368 1.99 18.97 9.22
N VAL A 369 2.09 18.73 7.91
CA VAL A 369 1.02 19.09 6.97
C VAL A 369 -0.23 18.27 7.26
N TYR A 370 -0.11 16.93 7.40
CA TYR A 370 -1.25 16.07 7.71
C TYR A 370 -1.86 16.39 9.08
N ARG A 371 -1.03 16.72 10.08
CA ARG A 371 -1.50 17.13 11.41
C ARG A 371 -2.32 18.41 11.31
N ARG A 372 -1.82 19.45 10.63
CA ARG A 372 -2.57 20.70 10.45
C ARG A 372 -3.91 20.52 9.72
N ILE A 373 -3.95 19.63 8.71
CA ILE A 373 -5.21 19.31 8.01
C ILE A 373 -6.18 18.61 8.97
N LEU A 374 -5.72 17.62 9.73
CA LEU A 374 -6.54 16.92 10.72
C LEU A 374 -7.07 17.87 11.79
N ASP A 375 -6.24 18.79 12.29
CA ASP A 375 -6.64 19.78 13.29
C ASP A 375 -7.71 20.73 12.74
N ARG A 376 -7.60 21.15 11.47
CA ARG A 376 -8.67 21.93 10.79
C ARG A 376 -9.97 21.13 10.64
N ILE A 377 -9.88 19.83 10.30
CA ILE A 377 -11.07 18.96 10.24
C ILE A 377 -11.76 18.89 11.61
N TYR A 378 -11.01 18.73 12.70
CA TYR A 378 -11.58 18.67 14.06
C TYR A 378 -12.13 20.01 14.51
N ALA A 379 -11.56 21.13 14.07
CA ALA A 379 -12.06 22.49 14.34
C ALA A 379 -13.29 22.86 13.49
N GLY A 380 -13.64 22.06 12.48
CA GLY A 380 -14.69 22.39 11.51
C GLY A 380 -14.27 23.44 10.48
N ASP A 381 -12.96 23.68 10.36
CA ASP A 381 -12.39 24.61 9.39
C ASP A 381 -12.18 23.97 8.01
N ASN A 382 -11.63 24.76 7.04
CA ASN A 382 -11.33 24.27 5.70
C ASN A 382 -10.38 23.06 5.74
N PRO A 383 -10.82 21.85 5.35
CA PRO A 383 -10.05 20.61 5.45
C PRO A 383 -9.03 20.41 4.33
N HIS A 384 -8.95 21.32 3.37
CA HIS A 384 -8.06 21.20 2.21
C HIS A 384 -6.67 21.77 2.50
N PRO A 385 -5.61 21.19 1.90
CA PRO A 385 -4.27 21.74 2.03
C PRO A 385 -4.16 23.12 1.36
N THR A 386 -3.43 24.03 1.98
CA THR A 386 -3.11 25.34 1.38
C THR A 386 -2.12 25.18 0.22
N PRO A 387 -1.96 26.17 -0.68
CA PRO A 387 -0.94 26.14 -1.73
C PRO A 387 0.48 25.97 -1.20
N ASP A 388 0.79 26.54 -0.03
CA ASP A 388 2.10 26.40 0.60
C ASP A 388 2.31 24.98 1.13
N GLU A 389 1.29 24.36 1.73
CA GLU A 389 1.32 22.97 2.17
C GLU A 389 1.50 22.00 1.01
N GLN A 390 0.81 22.23 -0.13
CA GLN A 390 1.00 21.45 -1.35
C GLN A 390 2.43 21.58 -1.90
N THR A 391 2.97 22.79 -1.85
CA THR A 391 4.35 23.07 -2.25
C THR A 391 5.34 22.38 -1.33
N ALA A 392 5.12 22.43 -0.01
CA ALA A 392 5.97 21.77 0.99
C ALA A 392 5.99 20.25 0.80
N LEU A 393 4.82 19.60 0.60
CA LEU A 393 4.74 18.16 0.29
C LEU A 393 5.50 17.80 -0.98
N SER A 394 5.35 18.60 -2.05
CA SER A 394 6.05 18.38 -3.31
C SER A 394 7.56 18.55 -3.18
N GLN A 395 7.99 19.51 -2.35
CA GLN A 395 9.41 19.77 -2.09
C GLN A 395 10.04 18.69 -1.21
N ALA A 396 9.32 18.14 -0.23
CA ALA A 396 9.82 17.10 0.65
C ALA A 396 10.23 15.86 -0.15
N PHE A 397 9.36 15.36 -1.01
CA PHE A 397 9.65 14.33 -2.01
C PHE A 397 8.45 14.08 -2.92
N SER A 398 8.63 14.11 -4.24
CA SER A 398 7.54 13.75 -5.16
C SER A 398 8.04 13.19 -6.50
N ARG A 399 7.45 12.06 -6.93
CA ARG A 399 7.49 11.55 -8.32
C ARG A 399 6.31 12.05 -9.16
N GLY A 400 5.60 13.04 -8.67
CA GLY A 400 4.24 13.42 -9.00
C GLY A 400 3.27 12.72 -8.07
N PHE A 401 2.21 13.43 -7.66
CA PHE A 401 1.22 12.89 -6.73
C PHE A 401 0.04 12.23 -7.44
N THR A 402 -0.59 11.28 -6.75
CA THR A 402 -1.82 10.59 -7.13
C THR A 402 -2.60 10.23 -5.87
N THR A 403 -3.92 10.18 -5.96
CA THR A 403 -4.79 9.54 -4.97
C THR A 403 -4.89 8.02 -5.18
N ALA A 404 -4.08 7.48 -6.08
CA ALA A 404 -4.09 6.08 -6.47
C ALA A 404 -5.50 5.60 -6.86
N TYR A 405 -5.97 4.51 -6.26
CA TYR A 405 -7.24 3.87 -6.59
C TYR A 405 -8.43 4.40 -5.77
N LEU A 406 -8.21 5.28 -4.79
CA LEU A 406 -9.24 5.77 -3.86
C LEU A 406 -10.50 6.30 -4.57
N ASN A 407 -10.32 7.09 -5.62
CA ASN A 407 -11.41 7.61 -6.46
C ASN A 407 -11.73 6.70 -7.65
N ALA A 408 -11.43 5.42 -7.55
CA ALA A 408 -11.52 4.46 -8.66
C ALA A 408 -10.72 4.89 -9.92
N GLN A 409 -9.71 5.77 -9.75
CA GLN A 409 -8.81 6.18 -10.83
C GLN A 409 -7.91 5.02 -11.21
N ARG A 410 -7.66 4.89 -12.50
CA ARG A 410 -6.86 3.80 -13.07
C ARG A 410 -6.03 4.30 -14.24
N GLY A 411 -5.06 3.47 -14.61
CA GLY A 411 -4.31 3.68 -15.83
C GLY A 411 -3.13 4.65 -15.71
N ASN A 412 -2.85 5.31 -16.82
CA ASN A 412 -1.64 6.11 -16.98
C ASN A 412 -1.51 7.30 -16.02
N SER A 413 -2.62 7.78 -15.45
CA SER A 413 -2.63 8.89 -14.49
C SER A 413 -1.94 8.54 -13.15
N ILE A 414 -1.91 7.25 -12.81
CA ILE A 414 -1.24 6.76 -11.59
C ILE A 414 0.27 6.62 -11.81
N MET A 415 0.73 6.54 -13.08
CA MET A 415 2.09 6.18 -13.42
C MET A 415 3.00 7.38 -13.63
N SER A 416 4.30 7.20 -13.36
CA SER A 416 5.38 8.17 -13.54
C SER A 416 6.35 7.71 -14.62
N TYR A 417 5.89 7.58 -15.86
CA TYR A 417 6.65 7.01 -16.98
C TYR A 417 7.97 7.73 -17.31
N GLY A 418 7.97 9.06 -17.18
CA GLY A 418 9.15 9.85 -17.61
C GLY A 418 10.28 9.90 -16.58
N ARG A 419 10.04 9.49 -15.30
CA ARG A 419 11.06 9.62 -14.25
C ARG A 419 10.71 8.84 -12.97
N PRO A 420 11.61 7.98 -12.48
CA PRO A 420 11.41 7.20 -11.26
C PRO A 420 11.88 7.90 -9.97
N ASN A 421 12.59 9.06 -10.09
CA ASN A 421 13.22 9.77 -8.97
C ASN A 421 12.39 10.99 -8.53
N ASN A 422 12.83 11.65 -7.45
CA ASN A 422 12.27 12.90 -6.97
C ASN A 422 12.22 13.95 -8.09
N ARG A 423 11.06 14.59 -8.29
CA ARG A 423 10.89 15.69 -9.25
C ARG A 423 11.09 17.07 -8.63
N GLY A 424 10.86 17.19 -7.31
CA GLY A 424 10.84 18.47 -6.63
C GLY A 424 9.70 19.38 -7.13
N VAL A 425 9.83 20.67 -6.87
CA VAL A 425 8.86 21.71 -7.23
C VAL A 425 9.23 22.30 -8.58
N PHE A 426 8.28 22.34 -9.52
CA PHE A 426 8.43 23.09 -10.77
C PHE A 426 8.45 24.58 -10.42
N ILE A 427 9.56 25.25 -10.71
CA ILE A 427 9.74 26.66 -10.36
C ILE A 427 9.60 27.60 -11.55
N GLY A 428 9.84 27.11 -12.76
CA GLY A 428 9.78 27.97 -13.95
C GLY A 428 10.45 27.36 -15.17
N ARG A 429 10.76 28.22 -16.13
CA ARG A 429 11.47 27.85 -17.37
C ARG A 429 12.67 28.76 -17.57
N THR A 430 13.70 28.22 -18.21
CA THR A 430 14.86 29.01 -18.61
C THR A 430 14.51 30.07 -19.67
N GLU A 431 15.01 31.29 -19.49
CA GLU A 431 14.93 32.38 -20.42
C GLU A 431 16.35 32.80 -20.83
N CYS A 432 16.64 32.91 -22.13
CA CYS A 432 17.94 33.37 -22.57
C CYS A 432 18.05 34.90 -22.53
N ALA A 433 19.20 35.43 -22.11
CA ALA A 433 19.46 36.83 -22.12
C ALA A 433 19.46 37.41 -23.55
N ALA A 434 18.33 37.95 -23.95
CA ALA A 434 18.24 39.00 -24.96
C ALA A 434 17.16 39.93 -24.44
N GLN A 435 17.58 41.07 -23.87
CA GLN A 435 16.80 42.18 -23.35
C GLN A 435 16.24 41.99 -21.93
N ALA A 436 16.77 42.81 -21.01
CA ALA A 436 16.12 43.08 -19.73
C ALA A 436 14.69 43.56 -19.99
N PRO A 437 13.66 43.02 -19.29
CA PRO A 437 12.32 43.57 -19.44
C PRO A 437 12.25 44.95 -18.83
N SER A 438 12.05 45.94 -19.70
CA SER A 438 11.63 47.28 -19.28
C SER A 438 10.30 47.16 -18.54
N GLY A 439 10.23 47.67 -17.32
CA GLY A 439 9.14 47.58 -16.39
C GLY A 439 7.74 47.76 -16.99
N ARG A 440 6.90 46.78 -16.80
CA ARG A 440 5.43 46.90 -16.75
C ARG A 440 4.92 45.90 -15.72
N SER A 441 4.56 46.47 -14.60
CA SER A 441 3.67 45.82 -13.65
C SER A 441 2.24 45.85 -14.22
N GLN A 442 1.47 44.82 -13.83
CA GLN A 442 0.04 44.61 -14.01
C GLN A 442 -0.38 44.02 -15.36
N ASP A 443 -0.78 42.80 -15.31
CA ASP A 443 -1.81 42.02 -16.02
C ASP A 443 -1.42 40.59 -16.33
N LEU A 444 -1.33 39.75 -15.30
CA LEU A 444 -1.06 38.31 -15.43
C LEU A 444 -2.34 37.43 -15.38
N HIS A 445 -3.53 38.02 -15.25
CA HIS A 445 -4.78 37.25 -15.19
C HIS A 445 -5.62 37.21 -16.48
N ALA A 446 -5.22 37.89 -17.55
CA ALA A 446 -6.04 38.04 -18.78
C ALA A 446 -5.47 37.34 -20.04
N GLN A 447 -4.33 36.65 -19.98
CA GLN A 447 -3.70 36.08 -21.21
C GLN A 447 -3.90 34.58 -21.44
N ASN A 448 -4.47 33.82 -20.54
CA ASN A 448 -4.68 32.38 -20.75
C ASN A 448 -5.91 32.01 -21.61
N SER A 449 -6.76 32.98 -21.94
CA SER A 449 -7.94 32.74 -22.78
C SER A 449 -7.79 33.09 -24.27
N ARG A 450 -6.65 33.70 -24.70
CA ARG A 450 -6.48 34.17 -26.11
C ARG A 450 -5.43 33.37 -26.92
N GLN A 451 -4.72 32.41 -26.32
CA GLN A 451 -3.73 31.60 -27.08
C GLN A 451 -4.32 30.38 -27.77
N ASN A 452 -5.50 29.90 -27.40
CA ASN A 452 -6.12 28.71 -28.02
C ASN A 452 -6.81 28.98 -29.38
N SER A 453 -7.09 30.24 -29.72
CA SER A 453 -7.75 30.59 -30.98
C SER A 453 -6.80 30.91 -32.13
N ARG A 454 -5.51 31.15 -31.87
CA ARG A 454 -4.50 31.46 -32.90
C ARG A 454 -3.69 30.26 -33.45
N GLN A 455 -3.74 29.12 -32.80
CA GLN A 455 -3.06 27.93 -33.31
C GLN A 455 -3.84 27.14 -34.37
N GLN A 456 -5.15 27.32 -34.48
CA GLN A 456 -5.95 26.67 -35.52
C GLN A 456 -5.85 27.35 -36.88
N SER A 457 -5.64 28.67 -36.90
CA SER A 457 -5.54 29.42 -38.16
C SER A 457 -4.18 29.29 -38.86
N ARG A 458 -3.11 28.93 -38.14
CA ARG A 458 -1.76 28.82 -38.71
C ARG A 458 -1.47 27.45 -39.37
N ARG A 459 -2.29 26.43 -39.09
CA ARG A 459 -2.15 25.08 -39.72
C ARG A 459 -2.80 24.97 -41.09
N GLN A 460 -3.67 25.93 -41.49
CA GLN A 460 -4.29 25.95 -42.82
C GLN A 460 -3.49 26.76 -43.84
N GLN A 461 -2.62 27.70 -43.46
CA GLN A 461 -1.81 28.52 -44.39
C GLN A 461 -0.48 27.88 -44.81
N LEU A 462 0.02 26.86 -44.12
CA LEU A 462 1.29 26.19 -44.42
C LEU A 462 1.19 25.06 -45.43
N ARG A 463 0.03 24.80 -46.04
CA ARG A 463 -0.17 23.78 -47.10
C ARG A 463 -0.21 24.30 -48.52
N GLN A 464 -0.05 25.62 -48.74
CA GLN A 464 -0.15 26.20 -50.08
C GLN A 464 1.06 26.94 -50.65
N GLN A 465 2.25 26.93 -50.01
CA GLN A 465 3.43 27.58 -50.56
C GLN A 465 4.67 26.69 -50.51
N ASN A 466 4.72 25.72 -51.36
CA ASN A 466 5.96 25.09 -51.80
C ASN A 466 5.91 24.96 -53.35
N ALA A 467 6.33 26.01 -54.01
CA ALA A 467 6.90 25.95 -55.41
C ALA A 467 7.61 27.28 -55.71
N HIS A 468 8.81 27.15 -56.20
CA HIS A 468 9.71 28.08 -56.92
C HIS A 468 10.90 28.67 -56.15
N GLN A 469 11.95 28.03 -56.38
CA GLN A 469 13.32 28.28 -56.86
C GLN A 469 13.95 29.72 -56.82
N GLN A 470 15.18 29.73 -56.26
CA GLN A 470 16.47 30.27 -56.76
C GLN A 470 16.65 31.78 -56.96
N LYS A 471 17.66 32.35 -56.29
CA LYS A 471 18.93 32.92 -56.80
C LYS A 471 19.45 34.10 -55.94
N TYR A 472 20.74 34.01 -55.60
CA TYR A 472 21.59 35.09 -55.09
C TYR A 472 21.78 36.22 -56.15
N PRO A 473 22.26 37.47 -55.82
CA PRO A 473 23.66 37.68 -55.39
C PRO A 473 23.90 38.87 -54.41
N GLN A 474 25.18 38.94 -54.05
CA GLN A 474 26.01 39.80 -53.24
C GLN A 474 25.99 41.34 -53.58
N HIS A 475 26.39 42.11 -52.59
CA HIS A 475 27.28 43.29 -52.44
C HIS A 475 26.63 44.33 -51.48
N ALA A 476 27.28 45.05 -50.60
CA ALA A 476 28.63 45.52 -50.36
C ALA A 476 28.66 46.31 -49.03
N ALA A 477 29.84 46.43 -48.46
CA ALA A 477 30.30 47.04 -47.22
C ALA A 477 30.00 48.54 -47.02
N SER A 478 29.86 49.06 -45.84
CA SER A 478 30.80 49.49 -44.78
C SER A 478 30.27 50.78 -44.08
N PRO A 479 30.93 51.43 -43.12
CA PRO A 479 31.28 50.89 -41.79
C PRO A 479 30.87 51.84 -40.62
N SER A 480 31.19 51.36 -39.37
CA SER A 480 31.43 52.15 -38.19
C SER A 480 30.28 52.55 -37.30
N ALA A 481 30.18 51.78 -36.19
CA ALA A 481 30.26 52.29 -34.83
C ALA A 481 30.42 51.07 -33.91
N LEU A 482 31.53 50.98 -33.22
CA LEU A 482 31.75 50.01 -32.14
C LEU A 482 30.86 50.34 -30.97
N PRO A 483 30.01 49.42 -30.46
CA PRO A 483 29.51 49.51 -29.11
C PRO A 483 30.53 48.80 -28.22
N ILE A 484 30.89 49.49 -27.18
CA ILE A 484 31.66 48.94 -26.05
C ILE A 484 30.95 47.65 -25.60
N ALA A 485 31.58 46.53 -25.84
CA ALA A 485 31.10 45.24 -25.35
C ALA A 485 31.18 45.27 -23.82
N SER A 486 30.03 45.25 -23.14
CA SER A 486 29.95 44.87 -21.76
C SER A 486 30.38 43.42 -21.66
N SER A 487 31.50 43.16 -21.05
CA SER A 487 32.15 41.85 -20.94
C SER A 487 31.52 40.93 -19.93
N ALA A 488 30.22 41.05 -19.65
CA ALA A 488 29.53 40.08 -18.79
C ALA A 488 29.25 38.78 -19.55
N PRO A 489 29.58 37.61 -19.03
CA PRO A 489 29.31 36.33 -19.67
C PRO A 489 27.80 36.16 -19.89
N PRO A 490 27.40 35.51 -20.99
CA PRO A 490 25.98 35.25 -21.21
C PRO A 490 25.35 34.47 -20.03
N ARG A 491 24.17 34.92 -19.62
CA ARG A 491 23.45 34.36 -18.47
C ARG A 491 22.11 33.73 -18.90
N VAL A 492 21.68 32.70 -18.18
CA VAL A 492 20.36 32.08 -18.32
C VAL A 492 19.51 32.49 -17.13
N TYR A 493 18.37 33.09 -17.37
CA TYR A 493 17.47 33.53 -16.32
C TYR A 493 16.39 32.47 -16.05
N VAL A 494 15.98 32.32 -14.78
CA VAL A 494 14.85 31.50 -14.35
C VAL A 494 13.98 32.36 -13.45
N SER A 495 12.80 32.78 -13.96
CA SER A 495 11.75 33.33 -13.13
C SER A 495 11.11 32.22 -12.30
N SER A 496 11.08 32.37 -10.98
CA SER A 496 10.62 31.35 -10.05
C SER A 496 9.26 31.70 -9.45
N SER A 497 8.40 30.68 -9.33
CA SER A 497 7.14 30.77 -8.60
C SER A 497 7.32 30.71 -7.07
N VAL A 498 8.51 30.37 -6.60
CA VAL A 498 8.86 30.25 -5.17
C VAL A 498 10.14 31.02 -4.86
N GLN A 499 10.31 31.46 -3.63
CA GLN A 499 11.53 32.09 -3.19
C GLN A 499 12.70 31.08 -3.22
N LEU A 500 13.84 31.50 -3.78
CA LEU A 500 15.06 30.72 -3.88
C LEU A 500 16.11 31.20 -2.88
N PHE A 501 16.96 30.26 -2.44
CA PHE A 501 18.03 30.52 -1.49
C PHE A 501 19.35 29.90 -1.97
N ALA A 502 20.47 30.47 -1.54
CA ALA A 502 21.78 29.89 -1.77
C ALA A 502 21.82 28.47 -1.18
N GLY A 503 22.35 27.52 -1.95
CA GLY A 503 22.34 26.09 -1.60
C GLY A 503 21.15 25.31 -2.12
N ASP A 504 20.08 25.95 -2.63
CA ASP A 504 19.01 25.25 -3.35
C ASP A 504 19.60 24.49 -4.54
N VAL A 505 19.11 23.29 -4.78
CA VAL A 505 19.54 22.48 -5.93
C VAL A 505 18.43 22.50 -6.97
N LEU A 506 18.79 23.04 -8.13
CA LEU A 506 17.92 23.06 -9.32
C LEU A 506 18.25 21.93 -10.27
N GLU A 507 17.25 21.44 -10.97
CA GLU A 507 17.39 20.52 -12.08
C GLU A 507 16.73 21.11 -13.32
N ILE A 508 17.53 21.31 -14.38
CA ILE A 508 17.12 21.86 -15.66
C ILE A 508 16.95 20.70 -16.64
N TYR A 509 15.75 20.57 -17.18
CA TYR A 509 15.39 19.51 -18.14
C TYR A 509 15.72 19.93 -19.56
N THR A 510 16.76 19.36 -20.15
CA THR A 510 17.17 19.63 -21.53
C THR A 510 16.86 18.45 -22.45
N ASN A 511 16.91 18.68 -23.76
CA ASN A 511 16.73 17.63 -24.77
C ASN A 511 17.91 16.61 -24.86
N LYS A 512 19.00 16.87 -24.14
CA LYS A 512 20.19 16.01 -24.06
C LYS A 512 20.46 15.43 -22.68
N GLY A 513 19.45 15.46 -21.80
CA GLY A 513 19.53 15.02 -20.42
C GLY A 513 19.32 16.15 -19.43
N ASN A 514 19.26 15.81 -18.16
CA ASN A 514 19.02 16.76 -17.08
C ASN A 514 20.35 17.31 -16.55
N VAL A 515 20.33 18.57 -16.15
CA VAL A 515 21.46 19.27 -15.54
C VAL A 515 21.12 19.64 -14.14
N VAL A 516 21.95 19.25 -13.18
CA VAL A 516 21.80 19.59 -11.77
C VAL A 516 22.72 20.75 -11.46
N TYR A 517 22.19 21.80 -10.83
CA TYR A 517 22.92 23.01 -10.47
C TYR A 517 22.59 23.41 -9.03
N GLN A 518 23.60 23.67 -8.23
CA GLN A 518 23.44 24.21 -6.87
C GLN A 518 23.60 25.73 -6.88
N LEU A 519 22.56 26.44 -6.46
CA LEU A 519 22.53 27.90 -6.45
C LEU A 519 23.57 28.48 -5.50
N GLN A 520 24.25 29.51 -5.97
CA GLN A 520 25.13 30.38 -5.18
C GLN A 520 24.39 31.67 -4.82
N GLN A 521 24.84 32.39 -3.81
CA GLN A 521 24.26 33.69 -3.43
C GLN A 521 24.31 34.69 -4.61
N SER A 522 25.40 34.69 -5.35
CA SER A 522 25.57 35.54 -6.56
C SER A 522 24.57 35.28 -7.66
N ASP A 523 24.00 34.07 -7.75
CA ASP A 523 22.98 33.74 -8.76
C ASP A 523 21.63 34.35 -8.41
N ILE A 524 21.36 34.50 -7.12
CA ILE A 524 20.11 35.07 -6.58
C ILE A 524 20.21 36.58 -6.61
N ASP A 525 21.30 37.12 -6.12
CA ASP A 525 21.55 38.59 -6.06
C ASP A 525 21.49 39.22 -7.46
N ALA A 526 21.99 38.50 -8.46
CA ALA A 526 21.91 38.95 -9.87
C ALA A 526 20.46 39.00 -10.44
N TYR A 527 19.44 38.55 -9.68
CA TYR A 527 18.02 38.55 -10.09
C TYR A 527 17.13 39.31 -9.10
N SER A 528 17.64 39.78 -7.96
CA SER A 528 16.86 40.32 -6.82
C SER A 528 15.89 41.47 -7.16
N ASP A 529 16.21 42.27 -8.16
CA ASP A 529 15.40 43.42 -8.55
C ASP A 529 14.15 43.06 -9.41
N GLN A 530 13.98 41.77 -9.80
CA GLN A 530 12.95 41.31 -10.74
C GLN A 530 11.92 40.36 -10.11
N GLY A 531 11.95 40.17 -8.79
CA GLY A 531 11.10 39.21 -8.08
C GLY A 531 11.83 37.93 -7.70
N PHE A 532 11.10 36.83 -7.58
CA PHE A 532 11.73 35.55 -7.27
C PHE A 532 12.35 34.93 -8.52
N GLY A 533 13.63 34.53 -8.42
CA GLY A 533 14.32 33.88 -9.53
C GLY A 533 15.82 33.79 -9.31
N CYS A 534 16.51 33.33 -10.35
CA CYS A 534 17.97 33.26 -10.37
C CYS A 534 18.53 33.51 -11.76
N SER A 535 19.78 33.95 -11.80
CA SER A 535 20.53 34.24 -13.01
C SER A 535 21.80 33.39 -13.04
N LEU A 536 21.78 32.33 -13.86
CA LEU A 536 22.85 31.33 -13.94
C LEU A 536 23.86 31.70 -15.02
N ALA A 537 25.16 31.59 -14.75
CA ALA A 537 26.19 31.82 -15.74
C ALA A 537 26.14 30.75 -16.83
N HIS A 538 26.10 31.14 -18.11
CA HIS A 538 26.00 30.19 -19.22
C HIS A 538 27.24 29.26 -19.32
N ALA A 539 28.38 29.71 -18.77
CA ALA A 539 29.60 28.90 -18.74
C ALA A 539 29.47 27.65 -17.83
N ASP A 540 28.59 27.73 -16.80
CA ASP A 540 28.35 26.64 -15.82
C ASP A 540 27.26 25.68 -16.29
N LEU A 541 26.65 25.95 -17.43
CA LEU A 541 25.56 25.15 -17.99
C LEU A 541 25.96 24.53 -19.33
N PRO A 542 25.54 23.32 -19.66
CA PRO A 542 25.79 22.72 -20.96
C PRO A 542 25.04 23.49 -22.06
N LYS A 543 25.56 23.45 -23.26
CA LYS A 543 24.98 24.08 -24.47
C LYS A 543 23.52 23.65 -24.78
N SER A 544 23.05 22.57 -24.17
CA SER A 544 21.67 22.08 -24.24
C SER A 544 20.69 22.80 -23.30
N ALA A 545 21.17 23.57 -22.33
CA ALA A 545 20.36 24.43 -21.50
C ALA A 545 19.91 25.69 -22.23
N THR A 546 18.87 25.57 -23.03
CA THR A 546 18.33 26.60 -23.92
C THR A 546 17.06 27.24 -23.37
N LYS A 547 16.56 28.30 -24.04
CA LYS A 547 15.29 28.94 -23.68
C LYS A 547 14.12 27.95 -23.69
N GLY A 548 13.30 27.99 -22.61
CA GLY A 548 12.08 27.20 -22.48
C GLY A 548 12.25 25.86 -21.77
N ASN A 549 13.47 25.50 -21.36
CA ASN A 549 13.69 24.29 -20.56
C ASN A 549 12.98 24.42 -19.21
N ARG A 550 12.34 23.32 -18.76
CA ARG A 550 11.69 23.28 -17.44
C ARG A 550 12.72 23.20 -16.33
N VAL A 551 12.52 23.97 -15.26
CA VAL A 551 13.41 24.01 -14.09
C VAL A 551 12.62 23.59 -12.86
N PHE A 552 13.22 22.69 -12.08
CA PHE A 552 12.64 22.18 -10.84
C PHE A 552 13.63 22.42 -9.70
N ARG A 553 13.16 22.85 -8.54
CA ARG A 553 13.91 22.81 -7.29
C ARG A 553 13.77 21.42 -6.69
N VAL A 554 14.83 20.61 -6.78
CA VAL A 554 14.85 19.22 -6.30
C VAL A 554 15.27 19.08 -4.85
N ARG A 555 15.99 20.10 -4.33
CA ARG A 555 16.34 20.19 -2.90
C ARG A 555 16.31 21.67 -2.47
N ALA A 556 15.62 21.97 -1.39
CA ALA A 556 15.62 23.26 -0.74
C ALA A 556 16.82 23.35 0.23
N ALA A 557 17.51 24.48 0.25
CA ALA A 557 18.62 24.74 1.18
C ALA A 557 18.10 24.98 2.60
N ARG A 558 16.99 25.69 2.73
CA ARG A 558 16.32 25.91 4.01
C ARG A 558 15.45 24.72 4.34
N ASN A 559 15.56 24.31 5.59
CA ASN A 559 14.84 23.15 6.13
C ASN A 559 14.10 23.62 7.39
N GLU A 560 12.76 23.64 7.33
CA GLU A 560 11.93 24.08 8.46
C GLU A 560 12.26 23.31 9.74
N PHE A 561 12.62 22.03 9.61
CA PHE A 561 12.99 21.21 10.74
C PHE A 561 14.30 21.66 11.41
N ALA A 562 15.29 22.11 10.62
CA ALA A 562 16.55 22.62 11.15
C ALA A 562 16.43 24.03 11.74
N GLU A 563 15.43 24.80 11.35
CA GLU A 563 15.21 26.18 11.77
C GLU A 563 14.32 26.30 13.03
N GLN A 564 13.60 25.25 13.41
CA GLN A 564 12.73 25.25 14.60
C GLN A 564 13.48 24.75 15.84
N PRO A 565 13.25 25.37 17.01
CA PRO A 565 13.76 24.82 18.27
C PRO A 565 13.15 23.44 18.52
N PHE A 566 14.00 22.47 18.69
CA PHE A 566 13.83 21.07 18.46
C PHE A 566 13.06 20.28 19.48
N GLU A 567 12.58 20.87 20.58
CA GLU A 567 11.93 20.10 21.63
C GLU A 567 10.53 20.64 21.89
N PRO A 568 9.48 19.88 21.51
CA PRO A 568 8.14 20.16 21.96
C PRO A 568 8.12 20.02 23.46
N ARG A 569 8.00 21.14 24.15
CA ARG A 569 7.87 21.13 25.60
C ARG A 569 6.44 20.89 25.99
N ILE A 570 6.25 20.03 26.98
CA ILE A 570 4.97 19.73 27.57
C ILE A 570 4.54 20.92 28.42
N PRO A 571 3.38 21.56 28.13
CA PRO A 571 2.90 22.69 28.92
C PRO A 571 2.47 22.20 30.30
N VAL A 572 2.85 22.97 31.34
CA VAL A 572 2.43 22.71 32.74
C VAL A 572 1.96 23.96 33.41
N HIS A 573 0.94 23.82 34.26
CA HIS A 573 0.55 24.81 35.27
C HIS A 573 1.35 24.55 36.53
N LEU A 574 1.92 25.58 37.12
CA LEU A 574 2.64 25.51 38.39
C LEU A 574 1.74 26.03 39.52
N ASP A 575 1.63 25.26 40.58
CA ASP A 575 1.13 25.71 41.88
C ASP A 575 2.24 25.58 42.94
N ALA A 576 2.50 26.63 43.64
CA ALA A 576 3.52 26.65 44.70
C ALA A 576 2.96 27.36 45.94
N VAL A 577 3.15 26.76 47.11
CA VAL A 577 2.66 27.28 48.39
C VAL A 577 3.81 27.31 49.42
N PHE A 578 4.07 28.46 49.97
CA PHE A 578 5.10 28.69 50.96
C PHE A 578 4.50 29.53 52.13
N GLU A 579 3.63 28.87 52.90
CA GLU A 579 2.97 29.51 54.08
C GLU A 579 3.70 29.17 55.37
N LEU A 580 3.93 30.20 56.24
CA LEU A 580 4.60 30.03 57.51
C LEU A 580 3.95 28.92 58.37
N GLY A 581 4.80 28.00 58.87
CA GLY A 581 4.38 26.87 59.68
C GLY A 581 3.73 25.72 58.96
N LYS A 582 3.46 25.84 57.66
CA LYS A 582 2.97 24.76 56.83
C LYS A 582 4.11 24.14 55.95
N PRO A 583 4.04 22.87 55.59
CA PRO A 583 4.98 22.30 54.66
C PRO A 583 5.02 23.07 53.32
N ALA A 584 6.21 23.33 52.80
CA ALA A 584 6.36 23.89 51.46
C ALA A 584 5.80 22.92 50.41
N TYR A 585 5.11 23.41 49.40
CA TYR A 585 4.43 22.61 48.40
C TYR A 585 4.73 23.11 46.98
N ILE A 586 5.04 22.22 46.08
CA ILE A 586 5.15 22.49 44.63
C ILE A 586 4.40 21.38 43.84
N ALA A 587 3.52 21.78 42.95
CA ALA A 587 2.86 20.88 42.03
C ALA A 587 2.93 21.40 40.59
N PHE A 588 3.04 20.45 39.65
CA PHE A 588 2.89 20.69 38.21
C PHE A 588 1.70 19.89 37.71
N ARG A 589 0.81 20.53 36.94
CA ARG A 589 -0.35 19.90 36.31
C ARG A 589 -0.33 20.15 34.82
N ILE A 590 -0.61 19.12 34.03
CA ILE A 590 -0.73 19.25 32.57
C ILE A 590 -2.13 19.82 32.25
N PRO A 591 -2.22 20.89 31.42
CA PRO A 591 -3.53 21.41 31.01
C PRO A 591 -4.29 20.37 30.17
N ARG A 592 -5.61 20.27 30.40
CA ARG A 592 -6.50 19.36 29.65
C ARG A 592 -6.48 19.57 28.12
N THR A 593 -6.02 20.73 27.67
CA THR A 593 -5.82 21.04 26.26
C THR A 593 -4.58 20.39 25.64
N TRP A 594 -3.71 19.77 26.46
CA TRP A 594 -2.56 19.06 25.95
C TRP A 594 -2.99 17.81 25.16
N HIS A 595 -2.47 17.68 23.95
CA HIS A 595 -2.84 16.58 23.03
C HIS A 595 -2.62 15.17 23.61
N GLY A 596 -1.68 14.99 24.52
CA GLY A 596 -1.41 13.71 25.15
C GLY A 596 -2.64 13.11 25.88
N TYR A 597 -3.48 13.92 26.47
CA TYR A 597 -4.73 13.43 27.11
C TYR A 597 -5.63 12.71 26.12
N THR A 598 -5.84 13.32 24.97
CA THR A 598 -6.70 12.74 23.93
C THR A 598 -6.05 11.52 23.30
N ARG A 599 -4.72 11.54 23.07
CA ARG A 599 -3.97 10.44 22.50
C ARG A 599 -3.98 9.20 23.38
N MET A 600 -3.79 9.39 24.69
CA MET A 600 -3.78 8.30 25.66
C MET A 600 -5.18 7.92 26.15
N ASN A 601 -6.25 8.55 25.65
CA ASN A 601 -7.62 8.41 26.16
C ASN A 601 -7.68 8.54 27.71
N CYS A 602 -6.84 9.46 28.26
CA CYS A 602 -6.67 9.61 29.70
C CYS A 602 -7.71 10.57 30.25
N THR A 603 -8.54 10.09 31.19
CA THR A 603 -9.58 10.90 31.88
C THR A 603 -9.05 11.53 33.15
N ASP A 604 -8.02 10.97 33.75
CA ASP A 604 -7.46 11.41 35.00
C ASP A 604 -6.58 12.66 34.85
N GLU A 605 -6.45 13.47 35.86
CA GLU A 605 -5.57 14.62 35.86
C GLU A 605 -4.11 14.16 35.99
N LEU A 606 -3.27 14.54 35.03
CA LEU A 606 -1.84 14.29 35.07
C LEU A 606 -1.16 15.39 35.88
N SER A 607 -0.73 15.07 37.10
CA SER A 607 -0.09 16.00 38.03
C SER A 607 1.03 15.34 38.80
N GLY A 608 2.03 16.12 39.16
CA GLY A 608 3.10 15.66 40.05
C GLY A 608 3.33 16.69 41.15
N GLU A 609 3.41 16.23 42.37
CA GLU A 609 3.53 17.10 43.54
C GLU A 609 4.70 16.68 44.43
N ALA A 610 5.21 17.64 45.20
CA ALA A 610 6.23 17.42 46.20
C ALA A 610 6.02 18.31 47.43
N TRP A 611 6.23 17.73 48.61
CA TRP A 611 6.08 18.36 49.90
C TRP A 611 7.43 18.48 50.59
N GLY A 612 7.72 19.66 51.11
CA GLY A 612 8.92 19.96 51.84
C GLY A 612 8.73 20.06 53.33
N GLU A 613 9.75 20.60 53.98
CA GLU A 613 9.66 20.94 55.41
C GLU A 613 8.76 22.14 55.65
N ALA A 614 8.33 22.36 56.93
CA ALA A 614 7.57 23.51 57.31
C ALA A 614 8.32 24.82 57.06
N VAL A 615 7.66 25.76 56.39
CA VAL A 615 8.26 27.06 56.07
C VAL A 615 8.52 27.83 57.32
N ALA A 616 9.78 28.15 57.55
CA ALA A 616 10.25 28.95 58.72
C ALA A 616 10.27 30.43 58.39
N PRO A 617 10.20 31.34 59.44
CA PRO A 617 10.44 32.76 59.18
C PRO A 617 11.81 33.07 58.64
N ALA A 618 11.93 34.04 57.78
CA ALA A 618 13.20 34.44 57.14
C ALA A 618 14.20 34.92 58.19
N ARG A 619 15.45 34.42 58.14
CA ARG A 619 16.53 34.81 59.00
C ARG A 619 17.36 35.99 58.46
N THR A 620 17.46 36.09 57.15
CA THR A 620 18.32 37.12 56.49
C THR A 620 17.57 37.87 55.39
N LYS A 621 16.92 37.14 54.48
CA LYS A 621 16.13 37.70 53.39
C LYS A 621 14.86 36.86 53.26
N GLU A 622 13.71 37.50 53.18
CA GLU A 622 12.45 36.85 52.88
C GLU A 622 12.40 36.40 51.40
N LEU A 623 11.66 35.34 51.14
CA LEU A 623 11.32 34.90 49.80
C LEU A 623 10.37 35.90 49.13
N THR A 624 10.58 36.20 47.89
CA THR A 624 9.60 36.92 47.07
C THR A 624 8.98 35.94 46.06
N GLU A 625 7.74 36.21 45.59
CA GLU A 625 7.10 35.45 44.56
C GLU A 625 8.02 35.34 43.32
N SER A 626 8.66 36.45 42.93
CA SER A 626 9.60 36.49 41.80
C SER A 626 10.82 35.59 42.02
N ASP A 627 11.36 35.54 43.25
CA ASP A 627 12.51 34.65 43.57
C ASP A 627 12.08 33.18 43.47
N VAL A 628 10.92 32.81 44.05
CA VAL A 628 10.37 31.46 44.01
C VAL A 628 10.12 31.01 42.57
N PHE A 629 9.40 31.83 41.79
CA PHE A 629 9.12 31.53 40.40
C PHE A 629 10.39 31.42 39.56
N ALA A 630 11.33 32.35 39.68
CA ALA A 630 12.57 32.34 38.90
C ALA A 630 13.41 31.07 39.15
N HIS A 631 13.39 30.53 40.40
CA HIS A 631 14.08 29.29 40.72
C HIS A 631 13.32 28.04 40.30
N ILE A 632 12.01 28.02 40.32
CA ILE A 632 11.21 26.92 39.81
C ILE A 632 11.24 26.86 38.28
N ASN A 633 11.22 28.01 37.58
CA ASN A 633 11.22 28.10 36.12
C ASN A 633 12.55 27.74 35.46
N ARG A 634 13.57 27.32 36.24
CA ARG A 634 14.81 26.76 35.68
C ARG A 634 14.63 25.34 35.19
N LEU A 635 13.80 25.17 34.14
CA LEU A 635 13.40 23.87 33.54
C LEU A 635 14.29 23.45 32.35
N GLY A 636 15.39 24.13 32.05
CA GLY A 636 16.15 24.09 30.80
C GLY A 636 16.51 22.72 30.24
N GLN A 637 16.68 21.68 31.08
CA GLN A 637 16.99 20.32 30.65
C GLN A 637 15.79 19.35 30.76
N THR A 638 14.63 19.85 31.17
CA THR A 638 13.40 19.04 31.27
C THR A 638 12.51 19.20 30.05
N PRO A 639 11.65 18.24 29.76
CA PRO A 639 10.72 18.35 28.64
C PRO A 639 9.55 19.30 28.88
N PHE A 640 9.48 19.97 30.04
CA PHE A 640 8.37 20.80 30.47
C PHE A 640 8.59 22.30 30.24
N CYS A 641 7.49 23.04 30.05
CA CYS A 641 7.47 24.51 30.08
C CYS A 641 6.25 25.02 30.89
N ILE A 642 6.51 25.97 31.80
CA ILE A 642 5.43 26.59 32.59
C ILE A 642 4.68 27.56 31.69
N VAL A 643 3.36 27.33 31.50
CA VAL A 643 2.45 28.20 30.73
C VAL A 643 1.60 29.12 31.63
N SER A 644 1.43 28.76 32.88
CA SER A 644 0.81 29.61 33.92
C SER A 644 1.31 29.19 35.30
N HIS A 645 1.23 30.09 36.26
CA HIS A 645 1.64 29.79 37.62
C HIS A 645 0.76 30.50 38.66
N SER A 646 0.70 29.88 39.84
CA SER A 646 0.15 30.43 41.06
C SER A 646 1.18 30.23 42.18
N VAL A 647 1.58 31.30 42.83
CA VAL A 647 2.50 31.23 43.99
C VAL A 647 1.82 31.87 45.18
N GLN A 648 1.56 31.10 46.22
CA GLN A 648 1.03 31.57 47.49
C GLN A 648 2.19 31.65 48.47
N LEU A 649 2.47 32.84 48.98
CA LEU A 649 3.61 33.13 49.83
C LEU A 649 3.21 33.98 51.04
N SER A 650 3.49 33.52 52.29
CA SER A 650 3.28 34.33 53.48
C SER A 650 4.35 35.43 53.58
N GLU A 651 3.94 36.60 54.05
CA GLU A 651 4.87 37.69 54.37
C GLU A 651 5.90 37.23 55.42
N GLY A 652 7.17 37.52 55.21
CA GLY A 652 8.25 37.07 56.06
C GLY A 652 8.66 35.59 55.93
N ALA A 653 8.14 34.85 54.93
CA ALA A 653 8.54 33.47 54.71
C ALA A 653 10.01 33.34 54.31
N GLY A 654 10.74 32.41 54.94
CA GLY A 654 12.09 32.02 54.60
C GLY A 654 12.17 30.67 53.91
N GLY A 655 13.23 30.46 53.14
CA GLY A 655 13.48 29.17 52.49
C GLY A 655 14.79 29.13 51.73
N SER A 656 15.33 27.96 51.53
CA SER A 656 16.57 27.80 50.72
C SER A 656 16.22 27.56 49.26
N PHE A 657 16.97 28.15 48.35
CA PHE A 657 16.83 27.87 46.93
C PHE A 657 17.15 26.43 46.57
N SER A 658 17.98 25.75 47.35
CA SER A 658 18.29 24.32 47.17
C SER A 658 17.06 23.44 47.45
N ASP A 659 16.23 23.80 48.45
CA ASP A 659 14.99 23.08 48.73
C ASP A 659 13.96 23.31 47.63
N ILE A 660 13.85 24.54 47.12
CA ILE A 660 12.95 24.83 45.98
C ILE A 660 13.37 23.98 44.75
N HIS A 661 14.70 23.88 44.48
CA HIS A 661 15.17 23.05 43.38
C HIS A 661 14.91 21.56 43.60
N ARG A 662 15.07 21.06 44.84
CA ARG A 662 14.79 19.67 45.21
C ARG A 662 13.33 19.36 45.01
N LEU A 663 12.41 20.17 45.55
CA LEU A 663 10.97 20.03 45.45
C LEU A 663 10.51 20.05 43.97
N ARG A 664 11.01 21.03 43.20
CA ARG A 664 10.76 21.10 41.76
C ARG A 664 11.14 19.79 41.08
N SER A 665 12.35 19.25 41.32
CA SER A 665 12.81 18.01 40.72
C SER A 665 11.93 16.81 41.11
N GLN A 666 11.53 16.70 42.36
CA GLN A 666 10.66 15.66 42.86
C GLN A 666 9.25 15.72 42.22
N ALA A 667 8.66 16.93 42.15
CA ALA A 667 7.34 17.10 41.56
C ALA A 667 7.35 16.78 40.04
N LEU A 668 8.39 17.17 39.30
CA LEU A 668 8.53 16.83 37.88
C LEU A 668 8.71 15.33 37.68
N SER A 669 9.53 14.66 38.50
CA SER A 669 9.72 13.21 38.42
C SER A 669 8.41 12.43 38.72
N ALA A 670 7.62 12.92 39.68
CA ALA A 670 6.31 12.35 39.94
C ALA A 670 5.34 12.50 38.77
N LEU A 671 5.36 13.67 38.08
CA LEU A 671 4.58 13.93 36.89
C LEU A 671 5.02 13.02 35.71
N GLU A 672 6.32 12.87 35.47
CA GLU A 672 6.86 11.94 34.45
C GLU A 672 6.37 10.52 34.71
N THR A 673 6.40 10.04 35.95
CA THR A 673 5.92 8.72 36.35
C THR A 673 4.43 8.54 36.03
N GLN A 674 3.59 9.56 36.24
CA GLN A 674 2.19 9.50 35.89
C GLN A 674 1.94 9.46 34.38
N ILE A 675 2.71 10.24 33.61
CA ILE A 675 2.63 10.21 32.13
C ILE A 675 2.95 8.80 31.61
N TYR A 676 4.03 8.19 32.09
CA TYR A 676 4.41 6.82 31.71
C TYR A 676 3.36 5.79 32.09
N ALA A 677 2.78 5.91 33.29
CA ALA A 677 1.72 5.01 33.72
C ALA A 677 0.46 5.13 32.85
N ALA A 678 0.07 6.35 32.47
CA ALA A 678 -1.05 6.60 31.57
C ALA A 678 -0.82 6.02 30.16
N GLN A 679 0.40 6.19 29.62
CA GLN A 679 0.78 5.63 28.34
C GLN A 679 0.76 4.09 28.36
N GLN A 680 1.29 3.49 29.42
CA GLN A 680 1.28 2.04 29.57
C GLN A 680 -0.16 1.50 29.70
N ALA A 681 -1.03 2.17 30.46
CA ALA A 681 -2.45 1.80 30.58
C ALA A 681 -3.16 1.87 29.22
N PHE A 682 -2.85 2.89 28.40
CA PHE A 682 -3.39 3.03 27.06
C PHE A 682 -2.93 1.89 26.15
N SER A 683 -1.64 1.56 26.13
CA SER A 683 -1.08 0.46 25.34
C SER A 683 -1.70 -0.88 25.73
N CYS A 684 -1.88 -1.13 27.03
CA CYS A 684 -2.59 -2.32 27.52
C CYS A 684 -4.09 -2.33 27.18
N SER A 685 -4.75 -1.17 27.10
CA SER A 685 -6.17 -1.10 26.71
C SER A 685 -6.38 -1.45 25.24
N GLN A 686 -5.45 -1.08 24.39
CA GLN A 686 -5.44 -1.47 22.97
C GLN A 686 -5.29 -2.99 22.79
N ALA A 687 -4.61 -3.67 23.71
CA ALA A 687 -4.48 -5.12 23.71
C ALA A 687 -5.77 -5.86 24.08
N ARG A 688 -6.67 -5.21 24.84
CA ARG A 688 -7.94 -5.75 25.31
C ARG A 688 -9.14 -5.43 24.42
N VAL A 689 -8.98 -5.48 23.12
CA VAL A 689 -10.16 -5.68 22.27
C VAL A 689 -10.67 -7.07 22.63
N ASP A 690 -11.78 -7.11 23.34
CA ASP A 690 -12.43 -8.33 23.79
C ASP A 690 -12.45 -9.31 22.61
N ALA A 691 -11.73 -10.41 22.76
CA ALA A 691 -11.69 -11.44 21.76
C ALA A 691 -13.13 -11.74 21.38
N ALA A 692 -13.42 -11.76 20.09
CA ALA A 692 -14.72 -12.10 19.55
C ALA A 692 -15.35 -13.24 20.38
N PRO A 693 -16.63 -13.13 20.75
CA PRO A 693 -17.26 -14.10 21.63
C PRO A 693 -17.03 -15.50 21.06
N ASP A 694 -16.35 -16.34 21.81
CA ASP A 694 -16.20 -17.79 21.67
C ASP A 694 -16.08 -18.37 20.26
N GLY A 695 -15.25 -17.76 19.41
CA GLY A 695 -14.69 -18.44 18.26
C GLY A 695 -13.42 -19.15 18.67
N GLU A 696 -13.36 -20.45 18.52
CA GLU A 696 -12.20 -21.30 18.82
C GLU A 696 -10.90 -20.62 18.35
N ARG A 697 -10.06 -20.21 19.32
CA ARG A 697 -8.71 -19.73 19.05
C ARG A 697 -7.93 -20.87 18.45
N VAL A 698 -7.33 -20.66 17.29
CA VAL A 698 -6.49 -21.68 16.65
C VAL A 698 -5.23 -21.88 17.49
N ALA A 699 -5.23 -22.90 18.33
CA ALA A 699 -4.06 -23.31 19.09
C ALA A 699 -3.09 -24.05 18.14
N CYS A 700 -1.80 -23.69 18.18
CA CYS A 700 -0.76 -24.47 17.52
C CYS A 700 -0.68 -25.86 18.18
N VAL A 701 -1.19 -26.87 17.51
CA VAL A 701 -1.08 -28.28 17.94
C VAL A 701 0.32 -28.76 17.59
N GLU A 702 0.94 -29.55 18.47
CA GLU A 702 2.17 -30.26 18.14
C GLU A 702 1.91 -31.22 16.97
N ALA A 703 2.58 -31.01 15.85
CA ALA A 703 2.37 -31.83 14.67
C ALA A 703 2.99 -33.23 14.83
N GLN A 704 2.25 -34.24 14.46
CA GLN A 704 2.78 -35.60 14.35
C GLN A 704 3.66 -35.69 13.09
N ARG A 705 4.87 -36.19 13.23
CA ARG A 705 5.84 -36.42 12.15
C ARG A 705 5.27 -37.39 11.11
N ARG A 706 5.38 -37.02 9.82
CA ARG A 706 5.13 -37.96 8.71
C ARG A 706 6.25 -39.00 8.67
N VAL A 707 5.96 -40.24 9.04
CA VAL A 707 6.97 -41.32 9.21
C VAL A 707 7.12 -42.16 7.94
N SER A 708 6.33 -41.97 6.90
CA SER A 708 6.28 -42.86 5.73
C SER A 708 6.83 -42.20 4.47
N PRO A 709 7.57 -42.92 3.62
CA PRO A 709 7.98 -42.49 2.31
C PRO A 709 6.75 -42.10 1.48
N VAL A 710 6.91 -41.13 0.59
CA VAL A 710 5.84 -40.64 -0.30
C VAL A 710 5.31 -41.83 -1.13
N GLN A 711 4.05 -42.20 -0.87
CA GLN A 711 3.34 -43.17 -1.68
C GLN A 711 2.43 -42.42 -2.66
N ASN A 712 2.55 -42.69 -3.96
CA ASN A 712 1.74 -42.09 -5.01
C ASN A 712 1.87 -40.53 -5.15
N PRO A 713 3.04 -40.02 -5.52
CA PRO A 713 3.20 -38.61 -5.83
C PRO A 713 2.32 -38.22 -7.01
N ILE A 714 1.79 -36.97 -6.98
CA ILE A 714 0.90 -36.48 -8.02
C ILE A 714 1.60 -35.46 -8.92
N VAL A 715 1.29 -35.52 -10.23
CA VAL A 715 1.66 -34.51 -11.19
C VAL A 715 0.48 -33.62 -11.48
N VAL A 716 0.62 -32.33 -11.21
CA VAL A 716 -0.40 -31.32 -11.40
C VAL A 716 -0.03 -30.45 -12.60
N ALA A 717 -0.94 -30.22 -13.51
CA ALA A 717 -0.77 -29.23 -14.58
C ALA A 717 -1.69 -28.03 -14.34
N TRP A 718 -1.06 -26.86 -14.16
CA TRP A 718 -1.75 -25.59 -14.20
C TRP A 718 -2.03 -25.19 -15.64
N ALA A 719 -3.31 -25.11 -16.04
CA ALA A 719 -3.68 -24.96 -17.43
C ALA A 719 -4.64 -23.80 -17.65
N THR A 720 -4.22 -22.83 -18.44
CA THR A 720 -4.99 -21.63 -18.79
C THR A 720 -5.75 -21.73 -20.10
N ASN A 721 -5.66 -22.86 -20.82
CA ASN A 721 -6.46 -23.14 -22.00
C ASN A 721 -6.79 -24.64 -22.16
N PRO A 722 -7.91 -24.97 -22.85
CA PRO A 722 -8.37 -26.37 -22.99
C PRO A 722 -7.44 -27.29 -23.77
N ARG A 723 -6.68 -26.77 -24.75
CA ARG A 723 -5.74 -27.56 -25.57
C ARG A 723 -4.56 -28.04 -24.72
N CYS A 724 -3.92 -27.14 -23.96
CA CYS A 724 -2.85 -27.49 -23.01
C CYS A 724 -3.36 -28.44 -21.92
N ALA A 725 -4.55 -28.20 -21.35
CA ALA A 725 -5.17 -29.08 -20.35
C ALA A 725 -5.35 -30.51 -20.87
N ARG A 726 -5.86 -30.68 -22.09
CA ARG A 726 -6.02 -32.01 -22.69
C ARG A 726 -4.69 -32.69 -23.03
N ALA A 727 -3.71 -31.92 -23.50
CA ALA A 727 -2.37 -32.41 -23.78
C ALA A 727 -1.65 -32.87 -22.52
N ALA A 728 -1.70 -32.07 -21.45
CA ALA A 728 -1.14 -32.41 -20.14
C ALA A 728 -1.81 -33.67 -19.55
N LYS A 729 -3.13 -33.76 -19.61
CA LYS A 729 -3.88 -34.94 -19.12
C LYS A 729 -3.48 -36.20 -19.85
N ARG A 730 -3.35 -36.17 -21.18
CA ARG A 730 -2.90 -37.32 -21.98
C ARG A 730 -1.44 -37.71 -21.71
N ALA A 731 -0.61 -36.73 -21.31
CA ALA A 731 0.81 -36.96 -20.98
C ALA A 731 1.04 -37.47 -19.54
N GLY A 732 -0.04 -37.69 -18.75
CA GLY A 732 0.06 -38.29 -17.41
C GLY A 732 -0.22 -37.34 -16.24
N ALA A 733 -0.65 -36.12 -16.47
CA ALA A 733 -1.07 -35.27 -15.35
C ALA A 733 -2.19 -35.94 -14.54
N SER A 734 -1.96 -36.12 -13.25
CA SER A 734 -2.94 -36.73 -12.32
C SER A 734 -4.13 -35.79 -12.13
N THR A 735 -3.86 -34.52 -11.94
CA THR A 735 -4.84 -33.47 -11.67
C THR A 735 -4.56 -32.25 -12.55
N LEU A 736 -5.64 -31.53 -12.92
CA LEU A 736 -5.56 -30.26 -13.63
C LEU A 736 -5.99 -29.15 -12.69
N TYR A 737 -5.18 -28.11 -12.57
CA TYR A 737 -5.55 -26.88 -11.91
C TYR A 737 -6.01 -25.86 -12.93
N LEU A 738 -7.22 -25.38 -12.73
CA LEU A 738 -7.88 -24.48 -13.66
C LEU A 738 -8.15 -23.12 -13.01
N PRO A 739 -7.38 -22.07 -13.33
CA PRO A 739 -7.70 -20.72 -12.88
C PRO A 739 -9.09 -20.33 -13.40
N ILE A 740 -9.95 -19.85 -12.51
CA ILE A 740 -11.32 -19.46 -12.87
C ILE A 740 -11.39 -18.12 -13.61
N VAL A 741 -10.38 -17.26 -13.48
CA VAL A 741 -10.26 -16.01 -14.25
C VAL A 741 -9.74 -16.28 -15.66
N GLY A 742 -10.22 -15.48 -16.62
CA GLY A 742 -9.79 -15.62 -18.01
C GLY A 742 -8.43 -14.97 -18.28
N TYR A 743 -7.39 -15.80 -18.41
CA TYR A 743 -6.10 -15.42 -18.98
C TYR A 743 -6.12 -15.54 -20.49
N LYS A 744 -5.62 -14.54 -21.22
CA LYS A 744 -5.62 -14.58 -22.70
C LYS A 744 -4.33 -14.08 -23.29
N ARG A 745 -3.85 -14.81 -24.30
CA ARG A 745 -2.61 -14.48 -25.00
C ARG A 745 -2.69 -14.68 -26.51
N ASP A 746 -3.71 -15.37 -27.04
CA ASP A 746 -3.87 -15.66 -28.46
C ASP A 746 -5.34 -15.61 -28.90
N GLN A 747 -5.57 -15.54 -30.22
CA GLN A 747 -6.91 -15.49 -30.80
C GLN A 747 -7.75 -16.73 -30.53
N ALA A 748 -7.14 -17.91 -30.41
CA ALA A 748 -7.87 -19.15 -30.13
C ALA A 748 -8.54 -19.11 -28.75
N SER A 749 -8.08 -18.25 -27.87
CA SER A 749 -8.64 -18.02 -26.55
C SER A 749 -9.67 -16.87 -26.46
N LEU A 750 -9.99 -16.19 -27.57
CA LEU A 750 -10.99 -15.11 -27.65
C LEU A 750 -12.44 -15.55 -27.49
N GLN A 751 -12.76 -16.76 -27.94
CA GLN A 751 -14.08 -17.30 -27.72
C GLN A 751 -14.31 -17.45 -26.21
N GLY A 752 -15.28 -16.75 -25.67
CA GLY A 752 -15.57 -16.72 -24.25
C GLY A 752 -14.86 -15.62 -23.44
N VAL A 753 -14.41 -14.52 -24.08
CA VAL A 753 -13.84 -13.34 -23.40
C VAL A 753 -14.76 -12.80 -22.29
N ARG A 754 -16.04 -13.03 -22.40
CA ARG A 754 -17.06 -12.58 -21.44
C ARG A 754 -17.36 -13.58 -20.34
N GLN A 755 -16.82 -14.80 -20.44
CA GLN A 755 -17.12 -15.89 -19.51
C GLN A 755 -15.89 -16.28 -18.72
N PRO A 756 -16.04 -16.73 -17.47
CA PRO A 756 -15.01 -17.39 -16.71
C PRO A 756 -14.41 -18.59 -17.44
N GLN A 757 -13.14 -18.89 -17.20
CA GLN A 757 -12.41 -20.01 -17.85
C GLN A 757 -13.16 -21.35 -17.79
N PRO A 758 -13.74 -21.77 -16.63
CA PRO A 758 -14.46 -23.03 -16.51
C PRO A 758 -15.66 -23.19 -17.46
N GLU A 759 -16.30 -22.08 -17.80
CA GLU A 759 -17.49 -22.04 -18.64
C GLU A 759 -17.19 -22.05 -20.14
N GLN A 760 -15.92 -21.90 -20.53
CA GLN A 760 -15.52 -21.92 -21.94
C GLN A 760 -15.63 -23.31 -22.58
N GLY A 761 -15.80 -24.35 -21.79
CA GLY A 761 -15.89 -25.73 -22.28
C GLY A 761 -14.54 -26.33 -22.72
N GLY A 762 -14.57 -27.61 -23.08
CA GLY A 762 -13.42 -28.32 -23.64
C GLY A 762 -12.33 -28.74 -22.66
N TYR A 763 -12.48 -28.44 -21.38
CA TYR A 763 -11.59 -28.94 -20.31
C TYR A 763 -11.97 -30.36 -19.88
N PRO A 764 -10.98 -31.19 -19.47
CA PRO A 764 -11.24 -32.48 -18.84
C PRO A 764 -12.12 -32.37 -17.59
N LYS A 765 -12.88 -33.45 -17.28
CA LYS A 765 -13.83 -33.46 -16.15
C LYS A 765 -13.11 -33.36 -14.79
N GLN A 766 -11.99 -34.06 -14.63
CA GLN A 766 -11.19 -34.02 -13.40
C GLN A 766 -10.34 -32.76 -13.38
N LYS A 767 -10.76 -31.78 -12.58
CA LYS A 767 -10.07 -30.51 -12.41
C LYS A 767 -10.35 -29.94 -11.03
N VAL A 768 -9.38 -29.22 -10.49
CA VAL A 768 -9.49 -28.39 -9.30
C VAL A 768 -9.63 -26.93 -9.73
N MET A 769 -10.62 -26.25 -9.18
CA MET A 769 -10.82 -24.82 -9.46
C MET A 769 -9.84 -24.01 -8.65
N CYS A 770 -9.17 -23.05 -9.32
CA CYS A 770 -8.17 -22.18 -8.70
C CYS A 770 -8.74 -20.77 -8.57
N LEU A 771 -8.97 -20.34 -7.34
CA LEU A 771 -9.43 -18.99 -7.04
C LEU A 771 -8.30 -17.98 -7.34
N PRO A 772 -8.62 -16.77 -7.79
CA PRO A 772 -7.61 -15.77 -8.11
C PRO A 772 -6.92 -15.28 -6.83
N THR A 773 -5.64 -14.93 -6.93
CA THR A 773 -4.85 -14.31 -5.87
C THR A 773 -5.50 -13.00 -5.38
N ILE A 774 -6.06 -12.23 -6.31
CA ILE A 774 -6.73 -10.97 -6.04
C ILE A 774 -8.22 -11.12 -6.34
N ASN A 775 -9.04 -10.98 -5.29
CA ASN A 775 -10.48 -11.15 -5.34
C ASN A 775 -11.18 -10.06 -4.51
N HIS A 776 -11.46 -8.91 -5.11
CA HIS A 776 -12.21 -7.83 -4.46
C HIS A 776 -13.68 -8.20 -4.33
N ASP A 777 -14.33 -7.70 -3.30
CA ASP A 777 -15.78 -7.82 -3.16
C ASP A 777 -16.49 -7.00 -4.25
N PRO A 778 -17.58 -7.52 -4.88
CA PRO A 778 -18.22 -6.86 -6.01
C PRO A 778 -19.14 -5.71 -5.57
N LEU A 779 -18.58 -4.62 -5.08
CA LEU A 779 -19.31 -3.44 -4.64
C LEU A 779 -19.73 -2.55 -5.80
N LYS A 780 -20.92 -1.92 -5.70
CA LYS A 780 -21.44 -1.01 -6.72
C LYS A 780 -20.43 0.06 -7.08
N GLY A 781 -20.11 0.18 -8.37
CA GLY A 781 -19.13 1.13 -8.89
C GLY A 781 -17.71 0.58 -9.03
N THR A 782 -17.39 -0.56 -8.44
CA THR A 782 -16.10 -1.25 -8.64
C THR A 782 -16.07 -1.97 -10.00
N ARG A 783 -14.88 -2.41 -10.42
CA ARG A 783 -14.68 -3.16 -11.66
C ARG A 783 -15.38 -4.52 -11.57
N GLU A 784 -15.33 -5.14 -10.43
CA GLU A 784 -15.90 -6.45 -10.13
C GLU A 784 -17.42 -6.42 -10.29
N SER A 785 -18.09 -5.34 -9.90
CA SER A 785 -19.54 -5.20 -10.07
C SER A 785 -19.99 -5.04 -11.53
N ARG A 786 -19.09 -4.66 -12.45
CA ARG A 786 -19.39 -4.56 -13.90
C ARG A 786 -19.32 -5.89 -14.62
N ILE A 787 -18.68 -6.89 -14.02
CA ILE A 787 -18.52 -8.23 -14.55
C ILE A 787 -19.28 -9.15 -13.59
N PRO A 788 -20.43 -9.72 -13.99
CA PRO A 788 -21.21 -10.62 -13.14
C PRO A 788 -20.41 -11.92 -12.95
N PHE A 789 -19.55 -11.94 -11.94
CA PHE A 789 -18.67 -13.05 -11.65
C PHE A 789 -18.56 -13.24 -10.13
N ASP A 790 -19.18 -14.32 -9.66
CA ASP A 790 -19.07 -14.74 -8.28
C ASP A 790 -18.05 -15.90 -8.18
N VAL A 791 -16.91 -15.65 -7.55
CA VAL A 791 -15.88 -16.68 -7.39
C VAL A 791 -16.32 -17.82 -6.47
N TRP A 792 -17.22 -17.56 -5.53
CA TRP A 792 -17.65 -18.53 -4.51
C TRP A 792 -18.53 -19.63 -5.07
N GLN A 793 -19.17 -19.44 -6.21
CA GLN A 793 -19.91 -20.49 -6.91
C GLN A 793 -19.06 -21.71 -7.31
N TYR A 794 -17.73 -21.54 -7.37
CA TYR A 794 -16.78 -22.61 -7.70
C TYR A 794 -16.24 -23.35 -6.47
N VAL A 795 -16.62 -22.90 -5.26
CA VAL A 795 -16.26 -23.54 -3.98
C VAL A 795 -17.38 -24.48 -3.59
N VAL A 796 -17.09 -25.79 -3.59
CA VAL A 796 -18.08 -26.83 -3.30
C VAL A 796 -17.67 -27.59 -2.05
N PRO A 797 -18.54 -27.73 -1.04
CA PRO A 797 -18.23 -28.47 0.18
C PRO A 797 -17.72 -29.89 -0.11
N GLY A 798 -16.66 -30.30 0.56
CA GLY A 798 -16.01 -31.62 0.40
C GLY A 798 -15.36 -31.85 -0.97
N LYS A 799 -15.08 -30.76 -1.74
CA LYS A 799 -14.32 -30.84 -2.99
C LYS A 799 -13.04 -30.00 -2.89
N PRO A 800 -11.98 -30.42 -3.58
CA PRO A 800 -10.72 -29.66 -3.58
C PRO A 800 -10.89 -28.34 -4.30
N VAL A 801 -10.33 -27.27 -3.69
CA VAL A 801 -10.20 -25.93 -4.25
C VAL A 801 -8.82 -25.38 -3.96
N PHE A 802 -8.20 -24.78 -4.96
CA PHE A 802 -6.90 -24.13 -4.80
C PHE A 802 -7.11 -22.64 -4.53
N CYS A 803 -6.51 -22.13 -3.45
CA CYS A 803 -6.63 -20.76 -3.00
C CYS A 803 -5.24 -20.11 -2.95
N ASP A 804 -5.02 -19.09 -3.76
CA ASP A 804 -3.73 -18.40 -3.87
C ASP A 804 -3.68 -17.09 -3.06
N SER A 805 -4.58 -16.93 -2.10
CA SER A 805 -4.57 -15.90 -1.07
C SER A 805 -5.11 -16.45 0.26
N PHE A 806 -4.61 -15.90 1.37
CA PHE A 806 -5.06 -16.31 2.71
C PHE A 806 -6.56 -16.03 2.92
N SER A 807 -7.05 -14.89 2.44
CA SER A 807 -8.48 -14.54 2.51
C SER A 807 -9.38 -15.54 1.77
N ALA A 808 -8.98 -15.96 0.57
CA ALA A 808 -9.74 -16.95 -0.19
C ALA A 808 -9.72 -18.32 0.47
N ALA A 809 -8.58 -18.74 1.02
CA ALA A 809 -8.44 -19.99 1.75
C ALA A 809 -9.34 -20.02 2.99
N PHE A 810 -9.32 -18.95 3.78
CA PHE A 810 -10.16 -18.82 4.96
C PHE A 810 -11.64 -18.95 4.61
N ARG A 811 -12.14 -18.22 3.62
CA ARG A 811 -13.55 -18.29 3.22
C ARG A 811 -13.92 -19.64 2.61
N ALA A 812 -13.03 -20.28 1.87
CA ALA A 812 -13.28 -21.59 1.29
C ALA A 812 -13.37 -22.69 2.37
N LEU A 813 -12.56 -22.59 3.44
CA LEU A 813 -12.67 -23.47 4.63
C LEU A 813 -14.03 -23.30 5.33
N GLU A 814 -14.49 -22.05 5.53
CA GLU A 814 -15.83 -21.78 6.09
C GLU A 814 -16.95 -22.38 5.25
N LEU A 815 -16.79 -22.40 3.93
CA LEU A 815 -17.72 -23.03 3.01
C LEU A 815 -17.60 -24.56 2.96
N GLY A 816 -16.68 -25.13 3.75
CA GLY A 816 -16.52 -26.60 3.89
C GLY A 816 -15.76 -27.28 2.75
N ALA A 817 -14.97 -26.56 1.96
CA ALA A 817 -14.18 -27.13 0.87
C ALA A 817 -12.86 -27.77 1.40
N ASP A 818 -12.31 -28.70 0.62
CA ASP A 818 -10.96 -29.24 0.83
C ASP A 818 -9.94 -28.24 0.24
N VAL A 819 -9.37 -27.37 1.10
CA VAL A 819 -8.54 -26.26 0.65
C VAL A 819 -7.10 -26.69 0.44
N GLU A 820 -6.55 -26.29 -0.71
CA GLU A 820 -5.11 -26.30 -1.00
C GLU A 820 -4.63 -24.84 -1.14
N ILE A 821 -3.54 -24.48 -0.45
CA ILE A 821 -2.99 -23.11 -0.47
C ILE A 821 -1.86 -23.00 -1.47
N GLY A 822 -1.93 -21.98 -2.32
CA GLY A 822 -0.96 -21.68 -3.38
C GLY A 822 0.28 -20.89 -2.90
N PRO A 823 1.32 -20.82 -3.75
CA PRO A 823 2.62 -20.24 -3.40
C PRO A 823 2.65 -18.71 -3.27
N HIS A 824 1.58 -18.00 -3.68
CA HIS A 824 1.44 -16.56 -3.46
C HIS A 824 0.99 -16.23 -2.02
N VAL A 825 0.55 -17.22 -1.25
CA VAL A 825 0.57 -17.14 0.21
C VAL A 825 1.98 -17.55 0.66
N PRO A 826 2.81 -16.61 1.14
CA PRO A 826 4.24 -16.89 1.33
C PRO A 826 4.46 -17.75 2.57
N ILE A 827 4.36 -19.06 2.38
CA ILE A 827 4.58 -20.04 3.45
C ILE A 827 6.05 -20.47 3.44
N THR A 828 6.81 -19.98 4.39
CA THR A 828 8.26 -20.14 4.46
C THR A 828 8.75 -20.80 5.74
N ASN A 829 7.87 -21.14 6.70
CA ASN A 829 8.28 -21.76 7.96
C ASN A 829 7.25 -22.75 8.50
N THR A 830 7.69 -23.56 9.44
CA THR A 830 6.89 -24.62 10.05
C THR A 830 5.71 -24.10 10.86
N ALA A 831 5.84 -22.92 11.50
CA ALA A 831 4.75 -22.35 12.30
C ALA A 831 3.57 -21.96 11.42
N SER A 832 3.82 -21.37 10.22
CA SER A 832 2.80 -21.07 9.22
C SER A 832 2.11 -22.35 8.72
N VAL A 833 2.88 -23.40 8.43
CA VAL A 833 2.32 -24.69 7.98
C VAL A 833 1.44 -25.33 9.06
N ARG A 834 1.87 -25.35 10.31
CA ARG A 834 1.09 -25.87 11.44
C ARG A 834 -0.20 -25.11 11.67
N LEU A 835 -0.17 -23.79 11.57
CA LEU A 835 -1.38 -22.97 11.63
C LEU A 835 -2.38 -23.43 10.56
N LEU A 836 -1.96 -23.54 9.30
CA LEU A 836 -2.81 -23.95 8.20
C LEU A 836 -3.33 -25.39 8.35
N GLU A 837 -2.49 -26.30 8.86
CA GLU A 837 -2.86 -27.66 9.20
C GLU A 837 -3.96 -27.67 10.27
N SER A 838 -3.83 -26.87 11.34
CA SER A 838 -4.84 -26.75 12.38
C SER A 838 -6.17 -26.15 11.89
N MET A 839 -6.13 -25.32 10.84
CA MET A 839 -7.31 -24.78 10.16
C MET A 839 -7.99 -25.81 9.24
N GLY A 840 -7.37 -26.99 8.99
CA GLY A 840 -7.91 -28.02 8.15
C GLY A 840 -7.50 -27.96 6.67
N VAL A 841 -6.51 -27.13 6.32
CA VAL A 841 -5.91 -27.10 4.97
C VAL A 841 -5.33 -28.48 4.62
N LYS A 842 -5.55 -28.94 3.39
CA LYS A 842 -5.16 -30.29 2.93
C LYS A 842 -3.78 -30.33 2.29
N ARG A 843 -3.37 -29.26 1.62
CA ARG A 843 -2.07 -29.16 0.93
C ARG A 843 -1.55 -27.72 0.98
N VAL A 844 -0.23 -27.60 1.11
CA VAL A 844 0.49 -26.34 0.99
C VAL A 844 1.44 -26.42 -0.21
N TRP A 845 1.29 -25.51 -1.16
CA TRP A 845 2.25 -25.26 -2.22
C TRP A 845 3.29 -24.27 -1.70
N LEU A 846 4.51 -24.74 -1.55
CA LEU A 846 5.59 -24.02 -0.89
C LEU A 846 6.10 -22.83 -1.74
N SER A 847 6.59 -21.81 -1.05
CA SER A 847 7.19 -20.62 -1.68
C SER A 847 8.35 -21.00 -2.60
N PRO A 848 8.44 -20.39 -3.81
CA PRO A 848 9.56 -20.61 -4.73
C PRO A 848 10.89 -20.03 -4.22
N GLU A 849 10.88 -19.31 -3.11
CA GLU A 849 12.08 -18.71 -2.51
C GLU A 849 12.82 -19.64 -1.55
N LEU A 850 12.26 -20.82 -1.24
CA LEU A 850 12.86 -21.80 -0.33
C LEU A 850 13.97 -22.62 -0.99
N THR A 851 14.99 -22.94 -0.19
CA THR A 851 16.00 -23.93 -0.55
C THR A 851 15.53 -25.35 -0.24
N LEU A 852 16.18 -26.34 -0.87
CA LEU A 852 15.93 -27.75 -0.61
C LEU A 852 16.07 -28.10 0.90
N GLY A 853 17.09 -27.56 1.57
CA GLY A 853 17.29 -27.78 3.01
C GLY A 853 16.19 -27.15 3.88
N GLN A 854 15.64 -25.99 3.51
CA GLN A 854 14.51 -25.36 4.20
C GLN A 854 13.21 -26.15 3.97
N ILE A 855 13.00 -26.67 2.77
CA ILE A 855 11.87 -27.55 2.45
C ILE A 855 11.96 -28.84 3.29
N ALA A 856 13.13 -29.46 3.38
CA ALA A 856 13.37 -30.64 4.22
C ALA A 856 13.03 -30.36 5.69
N PHE A 857 13.49 -29.23 6.22
CA PHE A 857 13.21 -28.82 7.60
C PHE A 857 11.70 -28.70 7.88
N ILE A 858 10.94 -28.13 6.93
CA ILE A 858 9.47 -28.01 7.02
C ILE A 858 8.82 -29.41 6.94
N ALA A 859 9.21 -30.21 5.95
CA ALA A 859 8.62 -31.52 5.69
C ALA A 859 8.79 -32.50 6.85
N GLU A 860 9.93 -32.45 7.54
CA GLU A 860 10.19 -33.28 8.74
C GLU A 860 9.24 -32.96 9.92
N ARG A 861 8.58 -31.79 9.92
CA ARG A 861 7.86 -31.20 11.06
C ARG A 861 6.38 -30.97 10.80
N THR A 862 5.83 -31.58 9.77
CA THR A 862 4.40 -31.43 9.38
C THR A 862 3.85 -32.76 8.86
N SER A 863 2.56 -32.97 8.98
CA SER A 863 1.85 -34.09 8.36
C SER A 863 1.05 -33.68 7.11
N ILE A 864 0.92 -32.35 6.84
CA ILE A 864 0.19 -31.84 5.69
C ILE A 864 0.86 -32.23 4.36
N HIS A 865 0.08 -32.37 3.31
CA HIS A 865 0.61 -32.58 1.96
C HIS A 865 1.40 -31.37 1.47
N LEU A 866 2.60 -31.58 0.92
CA LEU A 866 3.46 -30.51 0.39
C LEU A 866 3.57 -30.60 -1.13
N GLY A 867 3.41 -29.48 -1.79
CA GLY A 867 3.60 -29.34 -3.23
C GLY A 867 4.66 -28.31 -3.59
N LEU A 868 5.25 -28.46 -4.77
CA LEU A 868 6.20 -27.50 -5.33
C LEU A 868 5.98 -27.33 -6.84
N CYS A 869 6.05 -26.08 -7.34
CA CYS A 869 6.14 -25.84 -8.77
C CYS A 869 7.56 -26.19 -9.24
N VAL A 870 7.67 -27.11 -10.23
CA VAL A 870 8.97 -27.65 -10.67
C VAL A 870 9.27 -27.35 -12.13
N SER A 871 8.29 -26.90 -12.93
CA SER A 871 8.50 -26.63 -14.35
C SER A 871 7.55 -25.56 -14.87
N GLY A 872 8.05 -24.70 -15.74
CA GLY A 872 7.22 -23.78 -16.53
C GLY A 872 7.34 -22.32 -16.17
N ALA A 873 6.23 -21.61 -16.26
CA ALA A 873 6.17 -20.18 -15.99
C ALA A 873 6.31 -19.90 -14.49
N GLN A 874 6.94 -18.77 -14.17
CA GLN A 874 6.99 -18.25 -12.80
C GLN A 874 6.40 -16.85 -12.81
N GLU A 875 5.25 -16.66 -12.15
CA GLU A 875 4.66 -15.36 -11.97
C GLU A 875 5.49 -14.55 -10.97
N MET A 876 5.93 -13.34 -11.38
CA MET A 876 6.78 -12.48 -10.56
C MET A 876 5.99 -11.36 -9.89
N MET A 877 4.86 -10.96 -10.46
CA MET A 877 4.13 -9.77 -10.05
C MET A 877 2.70 -9.79 -10.54
N ILE A 878 1.79 -9.38 -9.66
CA ILE A 878 0.40 -9.04 -10.01
C ILE A 878 0.20 -7.56 -9.74
N THR A 879 -0.35 -6.82 -10.70
CA THR A 879 -0.61 -5.40 -10.54
C THR A 879 -2.03 -5.05 -10.99
N GLU A 880 -2.70 -4.20 -10.23
CA GLU A 880 -3.99 -3.62 -10.61
C GLU A 880 -3.88 -2.71 -11.85
N HIS A 881 -2.67 -2.23 -12.16
CA HIS A 881 -2.40 -1.43 -13.34
C HIS A 881 -2.34 -2.29 -14.60
N CYS A 882 -3.16 -1.94 -15.61
CA CYS A 882 -3.11 -2.56 -16.92
C CYS A 882 -1.95 -1.98 -17.74
N LEU A 883 -0.89 -2.76 -17.96
CA LEU A 883 0.29 -2.34 -18.75
C LEU A 883 -0.05 -2.02 -20.21
N LEU A 884 -1.11 -2.66 -20.76
CA LEU A 884 -1.54 -2.42 -22.15
C LEU A 884 -2.12 -1.01 -22.37
N MET A 885 -2.37 -0.25 -21.30
CA MET A 885 -2.77 1.17 -21.39
C MET A 885 -1.63 2.07 -21.87
N SER A 886 -0.39 1.63 -21.78
CA SER A 886 0.76 2.34 -22.34
C SER A 886 0.73 2.43 -23.88
N GLU A 887 0.00 1.52 -24.56
CA GLU A 887 -0.18 1.54 -26.02
C GLU A 887 -1.21 2.58 -26.51
N GLY A 888 -1.92 3.25 -25.61
CA GLY A 888 -2.90 4.28 -25.98
C GLY A 888 -4.17 4.27 -25.14
N PRO A 889 -5.19 5.04 -25.53
CA PRO A 889 -6.45 5.18 -24.77
C PRO A 889 -7.12 3.84 -24.47
N CYS A 890 -7.76 3.73 -23.30
CA CYS A 890 -8.47 2.55 -22.85
C CYS A 890 -9.91 2.92 -22.50
N ASN A 891 -10.87 2.05 -22.90
CA ASN A 891 -12.30 2.18 -22.59
C ASN A 891 -12.71 1.36 -21.34
N GLU A 892 -11.77 0.72 -20.66
CA GLU A 892 -11.97 -0.13 -19.47
C GLU A 892 -12.89 -1.36 -19.70
N GLN A 893 -13.16 -1.71 -20.93
CA GLN A 893 -13.93 -2.93 -21.27
C GLN A 893 -12.98 -4.12 -21.43
N CYS A 894 -12.31 -4.50 -20.35
CA CYS A 894 -11.27 -5.52 -20.36
C CYS A 894 -11.71 -6.87 -20.95
N PRO A 895 -12.93 -7.38 -20.70
CA PRO A 895 -13.41 -8.61 -21.36
C PRO A 895 -13.43 -8.54 -22.90
N GLN A 896 -13.52 -7.34 -23.48
CA GLN A 896 -13.64 -7.13 -24.93
C GLN A 896 -12.35 -6.52 -25.54
N CYS A 897 -11.29 -6.36 -24.75
CA CYS A 897 -10.07 -5.68 -25.16
C CYS A 897 -9.27 -6.52 -26.16
N GLU A 898 -9.11 -6.03 -27.39
CA GLU A 898 -8.35 -6.70 -28.46
C GLU A 898 -6.84 -6.74 -28.19
N ARG A 899 -6.29 -5.76 -27.42
CA ARG A 899 -4.86 -5.76 -27.07
C ARG A 899 -4.48 -7.02 -26.29
N ARG A 900 -5.38 -7.55 -25.45
CA ARG A 900 -5.17 -8.79 -24.69
C ARG A 900 -4.96 -10.03 -25.55
N LEU A 901 -5.22 -9.95 -26.85
CA LEU A 901 -5.05 -11.05 -27.79
C LEU A 901 -3.64 -11.23 -28.27
N ARG A 902 -2.84 -10.16 -28.24
CA ARG A 902 -1.46 -10.19 -28.65
C ARG A 902 -0.59 -10.65 -27.50
N ALA A 903 0.50 -11.36 -27.81
CA ALA A 903 1.50 -11.74 -26.86
C ALA A 903 2.36 -10.51 -26.52
N HIS A 904 2.26 -10.01 -25.30
CA HIS A 904 3.05 -8.88 -24.81
C HIS A 904 4.21 -9.34 -23.94
N ALA A 905 5.29 -8.57 -23.96
CA ALA A 905 6.40 -8.72 -23.03
C ALA A 905 7.00 -7.34 -22.69
N LEU A 906 7.53 -7.21 -21.48
CA LEU A 906 8.39 -6.09 -21.11
C LEU A 906 9.83 -6.47 -21.46
N HIS A 907 10.46 -5.69 -22.34
CA HIS A 907 11.85 -5.83 -22.68
C HIS A 907 12.72 -4.95 -21.79
N ASP A 908 13.76 -5.51 -21.16
CA ASP A 908 14.69 -4.76 -20.33
C ASP A 908 15.99 -4.41 -21.08
N ARG A 909 16.79 -3.52 -20.51
CA ARG A 909 18.08 -3.08 -21.06
C ARG A 909 19.15 -4.18 -21.16
N LYS A 910 18.92 -5.35 -20.58
CA LYS A 910 19.82 -6.51 -20.64
C LYS A 910 19.42 -7.52 -21.70
N GLY A 911 18.32 -7.29 -22.41
CA GLY A 911 17.81 -8.16 -23.46
C GLY A 911 16.89 -9.28 -22.96
N TYR A 912 16.34 -9.19 -21.73
CA TYR A 912 15.34 -10.13 -21.24
C TYR A 912 13.93 -9.68 -21.59
N ASP A 913 13.12 -10.61 -22.07
CA ASP A 913 11.70 -10.45 -22.29
C ASP A 913 10.92 -11.03 -21.11
N PHE A 914 10.17 -10.20 -20.38
CA PHE A 914 9.27 -10.63 -19.31
C PHE A 914 7.85 -10.68 -19.84
N PRO A 915 7.25 -11.88 -20.03
CA PRO A 915 5.91 -12.02 -20.58
C PRO A 915 4.87 -11.34 -19.70
N VAL A 916 3.91 -10.65 -20.34
CA VAL A 916 2.79 -9.96 -19.70
C VAL A 916 1.49 -10.57 -20.17
N ILE A 917 0.65 -10.97 -19.21
CA ILE A 917 -0.72 -11.42 -19.46
C ILE A 917 -1.66 -10.50 -18.68
N THR A 918 -2.71 -10.01 -19.33
CA THR A 918 -3.74 -9.20 -18.66
C THR A 918 -5.02 -10.04 -18.51
N ASP A 919 -5.53 -10.16 -17.28
CA ASP A 919 -6.72 -10.93 -16.97
C ASP A 919 -8.03 -10.23 -17.42
N MET A 920 -9.16 -10.87 -17.20
CA MET A 920 -10.47 -10.33 -17.61
C MET A 920 -10.88 -9.08 -16.82
N PHE A 921 -10.27 -8.83 -15.68
CA PHE A 921 -10.45 -7.60 -14.89
C PHE A 921 -9.47 -6.50 -15.29
N GLY A 922 -8.51 -6.78 -16.19
CA GLY A 922 -7.50 -5.84 -16.64
C GLY A 922 -6.31 -5.71 -15.69
N ARG A 923 -6.12 -6.64 -14.76
CA ARG A 923 -4.89 -6.76 -13.97
C ARG A 923 -3.80 -7.36 -14.85
N SER A 924 -2.58 -6.89 -14.68
CA SER A 924 -1.43 -7.42 -15.42
C SER A 924 -0.64 -8.39 -14.54
N HIS A 925 -0.38 -9.55 -15.11
CA HIS A 925 0.44 -10.62 -14.57
C HIS A 925 1.76 -10.64 -15.32
N LEU A 926 2.87 -10.47 -14.61
CA LEU A 926 4.21 -10.41 -15.16
C LEU A 926 4.97 -11.70 -14.83
N PHE A 927 5.49 -12.37 -15.83
CA PHE A 927 6.20 -13.64 -15.69
C PHE A 927 7.71 -13.48 -15.89
N ASN A 928 8.49 -14.40 -15.28
CA ASN A 928 9.93 -14.46 -15.47
C ASN A 928 10.26 -14.76 -16.94
N GLY A 929 11.27 -14.07 -17.49
CA GLY A 929 11.77 -14.31 -18.84
C GLY A 929 12.51 -15.64 -18.99
N VAL A 930 12.83 -16.31 -17.88
CA VAL A 930 13.52 -17.62 -17.85
C VAL A 930 12.60 -18.65 -17.20
N ALA A 931 12.27 -19.71 -17.91
CA ALA A 931 11.41 -20.77 -17.40
C ALA A 931 12.09 -21.58 -16.28
N LEU A 932 11.27 -22.02 -15.33
CA LEU A 932 11.69 -22.94 -14.25
C LEU A 932 11.91 -24.35 -14.81
N ASP A 933 12.98 -24.99 -14.37
CA ASP A 933 13.25 -26.41 -14.53
C ASP A 933 13.98 -26.97 -13.30
N ALA A 934 13.20 -27.34 -12.31
CA ALA A 934 13.61 -28.05 -11.09
C ALA A 934 13.32 -29.56 -11.19
N VAL A 935 12.93 -30.07 -12.37
CA VAL A 935 12.60 -31.49 -12.59
C VAL A 935 13.74 -32.44 -12.21
N PRO A 936 15.03 -32.11 -12.44
CA PRO A 936 16.13 -32.97 -12.00
C PRO A 936 16.20 -33.19 -10.48
N SER A 937 15.62 -32.28 -9.67
CA SER A 937 15.59 -32.36 -8.20
C SER A 937 14.40 -33.15 -7.64
N ILE A 938 13.51 -33.68 -8.47
CA ILE A 938 12.33 -34.44 -8.02
C ILE A 938 12.69 -35.65 -7.16
N PRO A 939 13.74 -36.44 -7.46
CA PRO A 939 14.11 -37.53 -6.55
C PRO A 939 14.43 -37.04 -5.14
N ASP A 940 15.24 -35.97 -4.99
CA ASP A 940 15.59 -35.38 -3.70
C ASP A 940 14.35 -34.83 -2.98
N LEU A 941 13.43 -34.21 -3.73
CA LEU A 941 12.17 -33.68 -3.20
C LEU A 941 11.22 -34.78 -2.69
N LEU A 942 11.17 -35.92 -3.37
CA LEU A 942 10.41 -37.09 -2.92
C LEU A 942 11.01 -37.68 -1.62
N ASP A 943 12.34 -37.78 -1.57
CA ASP A 943 13.04 -38.30 -0.39
C ASP A 943 12.80 -37.49 0.88
N ILE A 944 12.64 -36.15 0.73
CA ILE A 944 12.32 -35.21 1.84
C ILE A 944 10.82 -35.08 2.12
N GLY A 945 9.94 -35.73 1.33
CA GLY A 945 8.50 -35.80 1.62
C GLY A 945 7.61 -34.84 0.84
N VAL A 946 8.08 -34.19 -0.22
CA VAL A 946 7.23 -33.43 -1.17
C VAL A 946 6.49 -34.42 -2.07
N ASP A 947 5.16 -34.35 -2.10
CA ASP A 947 4.32 -35.35 -2.76
C ASP A 947 3.52 -34.83 -3.97
N ALA A 948 3.65 -33.54 -4.30
CA ALA A 948 2.98 -32.95 -5.45
C ALA A 948 3.91 -32.04 -6.26
N PHE A 949 3.91 -32.21 -7.57
CA PHE A 949 4.75 -31.48 -8.51
C PHE A 949 3.92 -30.76 -9.56
N MET A 950 4.03 -29.42 -9.60
CA MET A 950 3.26 -28.61 -10.53
C MET A 950 4.07 -28.26 -11.77
N VAL A 951 3.41 -28.38 -12.93
CA VAL A 951 3.86 -27.86 -14.21
C VAL A 951 2.96 -26.67 -14.58
N ASP A 952 3.50 -25.46 -14.58
CA ASP A 952 2.78 -24.29 -15.06
C ASP A 952 2.86 -24.18 -16.58
N THR A 953 1.74 -24.45 -17.26
CA THR A 953 1.67 -24.43 -18.72
C THR A 953 1.19 -23.10 -19.31
N THR A 954 1.11 -22.03 -18.51
CA THR A 954 0.55 -20.73 -18.92
C THR A 954 1.20 -20.15 -20.17
N LEU A 955 2.51 -20.32 -20.33
CA LEU A 955 3.30 -19.80 -21.46
C LEU A 955 3.66 -20.87 -22.50
N MET A 956 3.15 -22.11 -22.35
CA MET A 956 3.48 -23.25 -23.21
C MET A 956 2.45 -23.51 -24.31
N SER A 957 2.89 -24.06 -25.44
CA SER A 957 2.04 -24.73 -26.42
C SER A 957 1.51 -26.06 -25.87
N PRO A 958 0.48 -26.68 -26.50
CA PRO A 958 0.01 -28.01 -26.11
C PRO A 958 1.11 -29.09 -26.15
N GLU A 959 1.98 -29.04 -27.13
CA GLU A 959 3.09 -29.97 -27.30
C GLU A 959 4.17 -29.80 -26.22
N GLU A 960 4.48 -28.56 -25.87
CA GLU A 960 5.39 -28.24 -24.76
C GLU A 960 4.80 -28.67 -23.41
N SER A 961 3.52 -28.41 -23.19
CA SER A 961 2.78 -28.86 -22.01
C SER A 961 2.84 -30.38 -21.83
N ALA A 962 2.62 -31.13 -22.92
CA ALA A 962 2.72 -32.61 -22.89
C ALA A 962 4.13 -33.07 -22.57
N ARG A 963 5.16 -32.49 -23.21
CA ARG A 963 6.57 -32.84 -22.97
C ARG A 963 7.00 -32.52 -21.52
N ALA A 964 6.60 -31.38 -20.99
CA ALA A 964 6.94 -30.99 -19.61
C ALA A 964 6.31 -31.94 -18.58
N VAL A 965 5.02 -32.27 -18.73
CA VAL A 965 4.33 -33.24 -17.85
C VAL A 965 4.95 -34.63 -17.93
N ALA A 966 5.19 -35.13 -19.16
CA ALA A 966 5.83 -36.44 -19.35
C ALA A 966 7.24 -36.50 -18.72
N ARG A 967 7.97 -35.38 -18.76
CA ARG A 967 9.30 -35.29 -18.16
C ARG A 967 9.25 -35.33 -16.61
N VAL A 968 8.26 -34.68 -16.00
CA VAL A 968 8.01 -34.76 -14.54
C VAL A 968 7.62 -36.17 -14.16
N GLN A 969 6.72 -36.81 -14.91
CA GLN A 969 6.32 -38.20 -14.68
C GLN A 969 7.54 -39.14 -14.76
N LYS A 970 8.39 -38.97 -15.77
CA LYS A 970 9.62 -39.74 -15.93
C LYS A 970 10.57 -39.55 -14.72
N ALA A 971 10.69 -38.33 -14.20
CA ALA A 971 11.54 -38.08 -13.01
C ALA A 971 11.02 -38.84 -11.79
N ILE A 972 9.71 -38.87 -11.59
CA ILE A 972 9.07 -39.66 -10.51
C ILE A 972 9.33 -41.18 -10.70
N ASP A 973 9.10 -41.69 -11.92
CA ASP A 973 9.28 -43.13 -12.23
C ASP A 973 10.74 -43.60 -12.10
N CYS A 974 11.67 -42.67 -12.22
CA CYS A 974 13.11 -42.93 -12.09
C CYS A 974 13.63 -42.77 -10.64
N ALA A 975 12.83 -42.17 -9.73
CA ALA A 975 13.21 -42.02 -8.33
C ALA A 975 13.50 -43.38 -7.71
N GLY A 976 14.59 -43.51 -6.95
CA GLY A 976 15.05 -44.77 -6.38
C GLY A 976 15.80 -45.72 -7.34
N LYS A 977 15.97 -45.35 -8.63
CA LYS A 977 16.78 -46.12 -9.60
C LYS A 977 18.15 -45.45 -9.77
N SER A 978 19.18 -46.03 -9.28
CA SER A 978 20.52 -45.45 -9.04
C SER A 978 21.31 -44.99 -10.27
N HIS A 979 20.76 -45.02 -11.51
CA HIS A 979 21.53 -44.72 -12.72
C HIS A 979 20.85 -43.76 -13.71
N ILE A 980 19.68 -43.14 -13.38
CA ILE A 980 19.01 -42.25 -14.31
C ILE A 980 18.88 -40.85 -13.70
N SER A 981 19.81 -39.96 -14.00
CA SER A 981 19.71 -38.56 -13.72
C SER A 981 19.16 -37.82 -14.94
N LEU A 982 18.13 -36.97 -14.75
CA LEU A 982 17.64 -36.08 -15.80
C LEU A 982 18.47 -34.80 -15.80
N GLU A 983 19.02 -34.46 -16.96
CA GLU A 983 19.74 -33.19 -17.10
C GLU A 983 18.76 -32.01 -17.12
N LYS A 984 19.22 -30.88 -16.56
CA LYS A 984 18.52 -29.61 -16.65
C LYS A 984 18.46 -29.11 -18.09
N LEU A 985 17.33 -28.56 -18.51
CA LEU A 985 17.15 -27.98 -19.82
C LEU A 985 18.01 -26.72 -19.99
N VAL A 986 18.64 -26.57 -21.15
CA VAL A 986 19.45 -25.38 -21.47
C VAL A 986 18.56 -24.14 -21.50
N GLY A 987 19.05 -23.03 -20.96
CA GLY A 987 18.30 -21.76 -20.92
C GLY A 987 17.22 -21.66 -19.85
N THR A 988 17.17 -22.62 -18.89
CA THR A 988 16.22 -22.61 -17.76
C THR A 988 16.89 -22.32 -16.42
N THR A 989 16.09 -22.10 -15.38
CA THR A 989 16.55 -21.88 -14.00
C THR A 989 16.02 -22.98 -13.06
N THR A 990 16.79 -23.33 -12.02
CA THR A 990 16.32 -24.16 -10.90
C THR A 990 15.63 -23.34 -9.80
N GLY A 991 15.39 -22.06 -10.03
CA GLY A 991 14.88 -21.16 -8.98
C GLY A 991 15.87 -21.00 -7.82
N HIS A 992 15.36 -21.01 -6.60
CA HIS A 992 16.18 -20.81 -5.38
C HIS A 992 16.56 -22.11 -4.65
N LEU A 993 16.23 -23.28 -5.16
CA LEU A 993 16.44 -24.57 -4.49
C LEU A 993 17.86 -24.76 -3.94
N PHE A 994 18.89 -24.24 -4.59
CA PHE A 994 20.28 -24.41 -4.23
C PHE A 994 20.98 -23.16 -3.74
N ARG A 995 20.40 -21.98 -3.97
CA ARG A 995 21.05 -20.69 -3.64
C ARG A 995 20.35 -19.95 -2.52
N GLY A 996 19.04 -20.18 -2.36
CA GLY A 996 18.21 -19.41 -1.47
C GLY A 996 18.03 -17.94 -1.91
N VAL A 997 17.36 -17.17 -1.05
CA VAL A 997 17.22 -15.71 -1.17
C VAL A 997 17.92 -15.05 0.01
N GLN A 998 18.44 -13.83 -0.25
CA GLN A 998 19.04 -13.00 0.80
C GLN A 998 17.95 -12.33 1.64
#